data_8bfa6be47da41fd0389256fc49be94d9
#
_entry.id   8bfa6be47da41fd0389256fc49be94d9
#
_cell.length_a   1.000
_cell.length_b   1.000
_cell.length_c   1.000
_cell.angle_alpha   90.00
_cell.angle_beta   90.00
_cell.angle_gamma   90.00
#
_symmetry.space_group_name_H-M   'P 1'
#
loop_
_entity.id
_entity.type
_entity.pdbx_description
1 polymer ?
#
loop_
_entity_poly.entity_id
_entity_poly.type
_entity_poly.pdbx_seq_one_letter_code
_entity_poly.pdbx_strand_id
1 'polypeptide(L)'
;VLAFGVLALGFLIASFAVKNSDFWMHLATGRLLAEGHYEFGKDPFSYSGGDRTWVNHAWLFDWLLFLLFKAGEGPAVVIAKAVALAVTAGLLLLARKPGQSVFPGVVCVGLALVAAAPQLWLRPTTASILFLTTLMYLLIQVPRRPGSWLFPGLVAALFCLWANFDQWFLLGPAVLLLYTVGQYVRVDEGEDIPTLWKAVAIGVLATLINPHHIRVWIPPAELVDSRLADALGKDPEFAVNFRGALTPGSIDFTGERDNPANVYALVILVALGVVGFVVNRRRASAGLALVWLGGIVLVLFHLRAIPFLAFVAAPIAAVNLAAAGRRLADKPLPDGTLRTLHALRGGGRAAVGLVGLLLIALTYPGWLHPFAQQRRWKWDVEPNPSLERAARKVHEWRSTGALPPEARLLNLQPDFASYLAWYAPGERSFFDDRLAFHRDEAGEYAALRRYLSTTDPRKRRQDPFDLNEFLTRNGIAFVVHAPGRSESRAMLVTLWQGEDVGTNPEWVLWDVQGRSATFGWARQRTVPTAAFDRLRFDPLRLAYGEVDLLPAPKKEDLNPPPPAAADIWQRFLVPPPPPPVDAEEAFVLQLYGKTLLDRAGNRQHQTLQIVQYTTTTRFQTPALSLWTGLQANPNNGLIPVIFPPEARAVASLAVRAARRAVLASPDHPDGYYYLGLAYSDIGFTAPFDLVDVVSVVNLARARARVPDTPTQFRPGFDVAELGKNLAIAHARAVPPRQDLALDAHKLAVAYLHRDVEDREAALPAVPTDAREAAAAQLEDRRRYLVRLEQELQNRDTALKGNLTKYLV
;
A
#
# COMPACT_ATOMS: atom_id res chain seq x y z
N VAL A 1 -16.11 12.89 31.27
CA VAL A 1 -14.69 12.83 30.86
C VAL A 1 -14.42 11.63 29.96
N LEU A 2 -14.62 10.37 30.45
CA LEU A 2 -14.28 9.14 29.69
C LEU A 2 -15.02 9.05 28.35
N ALA A 3 -16.32 9.38 28.32
CA ALA A 3 -17.10 9.40 27.07
C ALA A 3 -16.55 10.42 26.08
N PHE A 4 -16.19 11.62 26.53
CA PHE A 4 -15.54 12.62 25.72
C PHE A 4 -14.18 12.15 25.19
N GLY A 5 -13.38 11.44 26.01
CA GLY A 5 -12.14 10.83 25.57
C GLY A 5 -12.32 9.85 24.42
N VAL A 6 -13.41 9.05 24.41
CA VAL A 6 -13.71 8.12 23.29
C VAL A 6 -14.13 8.88 22.04
N LEU A 7 -14.91 9.97 22.16
CA LEU A 7 -15.25 10.81 21.01
C LEU A 7 -13.99 11.47 20.42
N ALA A 8 -13.12 12.00 21.27
CA ALA A 8 -11.83 12.53 20.86
C ALA A 8 -10.95 11.47 20.17
N LEU A 9 -10.88 10.26 20.73
CA LEU A 9 -10.17 9.15 20.11
C LEU A 9 -10.74 8.84 18.72
N GLY A 10 -12.06 8.76 18.58
CA GLY A 10 -12.73 8.53 17.28
C GLY A 10 -12.40 9.61 16.24
N PHE A 11 -12.40 10.87 16.64
CA PHE A 11 -12.02 11.97 15.78
C PHE A 11 -10.54 11.92 15.39
N LEU A 12 -9.66 11.73 16.37
CA LEU A 12 -8.22 11.82 16.16
C LEU A 12 -7.64 10.62 15.41
N ILE A 13 -8.15 9.40 15.66
CA ILE A 13 -7.70 8.19 14.96
C ILE A 13 -8.08 8.24 13.46
N ALA A 14 -9.08 9.02 13.07
CA ALA A 14 -9.48 9.25 11.69
C ALA A 14 -8.84 10.49 11.06
N SER A 15 -8.10 11.31 11.84
CA SER A 15 -7.51 12.59 11.41
C SER A 15 -6.15 12.41 10.73
N PHE A 16 -6.05 11.54 9.73
CA PHE A 16 -4.84 11.34 8.93
C PHE A 16 -5.11 11.65 7.45
N ALA A 17 -4.03 12.02 6.72
CA ALA A 17 -4.11 12.39 5.32
C ALA A 17 -4.71 11.27 4.44
N VAL A 18 -5.46 11.67 3.43
CA VAL A 18 -6.01 10.74 2.43
C VAL A 18 -4.89 10.34 1.49
N LYS A 19 -4.59 9.01 1.43
CA LYS A 19 -3.53 8.43 0.59
C LYS A 19 -4.03 7.30 -0.30
N ASN A 20 -5.27 6.86 -0.14
CA ASN A 20 -5.86 5.79 -0.93
C ASN A 20 -6.12 6.24 -2.36
N SER A 21 -5.73 5.41 -3.33
CA SER A 21 -5.79 5.73 -4.76
C SER A 21 -7.21 5.87 -5.27
N ASP A 22 -8.14 5.03 -4.80
CA ASP A 22 -9.57 5.03 -5.17
C ASP A 22 -10.28 6.36 -4.84
N PHE A 23 -9.75 7.16 -3.91
CA PHE A 23 -10.21 8.52 -3.63
C PHE A 23 -10.34 9.36 -4.92
N TRP A 24 -9.36 9.25 -5.82
CA TRP A 24 -9.33 10.06 -7.04
C TRP A 24 -10.42 9.66 -8.03
N MET A 25 -10.77 8.38 -8.12
CA MET A 25 -11.89 7.91 -8.95
C MET A 25 -13.23 8.39 -8.38
N HIS A 26 -13.43 8.28 -7.06
CA HIS A 26 -14.61 8.83 -6.39
C HIS A 26 -14.74 10.33 -6.62
N LEU A 27 -13.64 11.06 -6.52
CA LEU A 27 -13.62 12.51 -6.75
C LEU A 27 -13.92 12.86 -8.22
N ALA A 28 -13.38 12.10 -9.17
CA ALA A 28 -13.66 12.27 -10.60
C ALA A 28 -15.13 11.99 -10.93
N THR A 29 -15.69 10.93 -10.36
CA THR A 29 -17.11 10.60 -10.50
C THR A 29 -17.98 11.73 -9.94
N GLY A 30 -17.65 12.23 -8.76
CA GLY A 30 -18.35 13.35 -8.13
C GLY A 30 -18.30 14.63 -8.96
N ARG A 31 -17.18 14.91 -9.62
CA ARG A 31 -17.05 16.01 -10.58
C ARG A 31 -18.01 15.85 -11.77
N LEU A 32 -18.01 14.68 -12.40
CA LEU A 32 -18.90 14.41 -13.53
C LEU A 32 -20.37 14.55 -13.13
N LEU A 33 -20.76 14.11 -11.93
CA LEU A 33 -22.11 14.29 -11.38
C LEU A 33 -22.45 15.77 -11.17
N ALA A 34 -21.54 16.52 -10.59
CA ALA A 34 -21.76 17.93 -10.29
C ALA A 34 -21.81 18.81 -11.54
N GLU A 35 -21.12 18.42 -12.60
CA GLU A 35 -21.09 19.11 -13.89
C GLU A 35 -22.20 18.64 -14.86
N GLY A 36 -22.98 17.62 -14.48
CA GLY A 36 -24.07 17.07 -15.30
C GLY A 36 -23.59 16.23 -16.49
N HIS A 37 -22.35 15.76 -16.45
CA HIS A 37 -21.73 14.93 -17.51
C HIS A 37 -21.77 13.44 -17.19
N TYR A 38 -22.32 13.04 -16.05
CA TYR A 38 -22.40 11.65 -15.62
C TYR A 38 -23.66 10.96 -16.15
N GLU A 39 -23.50 9.83 -16.81
CA GLU A 39 -24.60 8.99 -17.26
C GLU A 39 -24.69 7.71 -16.41
N PHE A 40 -25.78 7.56 -15.66
CA PHE A 40 -26.01 6.34 -14.88
C PHE A 40 -26.08 5.10 -15.77
N GLY A 41 -25.35 4.07 -15.37
CA GLY A 41 -25.28 2.82 -16.10
C GLY A 41 -24.14 2.75 -17.12
N LYS A 42 -23.48 3.85 -17.45
CA LYS A 42 -22.30 3.88 -18.32
C LYS A 42 -21.01 4.06 -17.53
N ASP A 43 -19.97 3.38 -17.96
CA ASP A 43 -18.63 3.55 -17.38
C ASP A 43 -17.84 4.62 -18.15
N PRO A 44 -17.43 5.72 -17.51
CA PRO A 44 -16.63 6.75 -18.15
C PRO A 44 -15.11 6.48 -18.09
N PHE A 45 -14.63 5.50 -17.28
CA PHE A 45 -13.23 5.38 -16.87
C PHE A 45 -12.46 4.23 -17.50
N SER A 46 -13.15 3.19 -18.00
CA SER A 46 -12.48 2.08 -18.66
C SER A 46 -13.00 1.86 -20.08
N TYR A 47 -12.19 1.20 -20.90
CA TYR A 47 -12.60 0.81 -22.25
C TYR A 47 -12.77 -0.71 -22.38
N SER A 48 -12.25 -1.50 -21.45
CA SER A 48 -12.37 -2.95 -21.47
C SER A 48 -13.78 -3.42 -21.14
N GLY A 49 -14.53 -2.66 -20.34
CA GLY A 49 -15.90 -2.98 -19.95
C GLY A 49 -16.91 -2.97 -21.13
N GLY A 50 -16.58 -2.37 -22.27
CA GLY A 50 -17.48 -2.26 -23.40
C GLY A 50 -18.80 -1.58 -23.02
N ASP A 51 -19.93 -2.18 -23.46
CA ASP A 51 -21.29 -1.68 -23.17
C ASP A 51 -21.89 -2.25 -21.86
N ARG A 52 -21.07 -2.83 -20.99
CA ARG A 52 -21.55 -3.34 -19.71
C ARG A 52 -22.11 -2.23 -18.83
N THR A 53 -23.21 -2.52 -18.18
CA THR A 53 -23.83 -1.58 -17.25
C THR A 53 -22.97 -1.48 -15.98
N TRP A 54 -22.47 -0.28 -15.69
CA TRP A 54 -21.83 0.00 -14.42
C TRP A 54 -22.86 0.44 -13.38
N VAL A 55 -22.93 -0.28 -12.26
CA VAL A 55 -23.76 0.05 -11.11
C VAL A 55 -22.90 0.82 -10.10
N ASN A 56 -23.01 2.14 -10.10
CA ASN A 56 -22.33 2.96 -9.10
C ASN A 56 -23.14 3.05 -7.81
N HIS A 57 -22.81 2.22 -6.84
CA HIS A 57 -23.46 2.23 -5.52
C HIS A 57 -23.10 3.48 -4.71
N ALA A 58 -22.00 4.13 -5.01
CA ALA A 58 -21.44 5.22 -4.23
C ALA A 58 -21.71 6.61 -4.81
N TRP A 59 -22.62 6.74 -5.78
CA TRP A 59 -22.81 7.99 -6.51
C TRP A 59 -23.09 9.20 -5.61
N LEU A 60 -23.87 9.01 -4.54
CA LEU A 60 -24.19 10.09 -3.60
C LEU A 60 -23.00 10.45 -2.70
N PHE A 61 -22.22 9.45 -2.30
CA PHE A 61 -20.94 9.66 -1.62
C PHE A 61 -19.97 10.44 -2.52
N ASP A 62 -19.81 10.03 -3.78
CA ASP A 62 -18.93 10.64 -4.77
C ASP A 62 -19.28 12.13 -4.96
N TRP A 63 -20.57 12.41 -5.15
CA TRP A 63 -21.06 13.77 -5.32
C TRP A 63 -20.79 14.65 -4.10
N LEU A 64 -21.12 14.17 -2.91
CA LEU A 64 -20.85 14.90 -1.65
C LEU A 64 -19.35 15.06 -1.39
N LEU A 65 -18.55 14.05 -1.70
CA LEU A 65 -17.09 14.09 -1.58
C LEU A 65 -16.52 15.22 -2.45
N PHE A 66 -16.97 15.31 -3.69
CA PHE A 66 -16.53 16.38 -4.59
C PHE A 66 -16.96 17.76 -4.10
N LEU A 67 -18.18 17.92 -3.61
CA LEU A 67 -18.64 19.18 -3.05
C LEU A 67 -17.82 19.60 -1.82
N LEU A 68 -17.52 18.66 -0.92
CA LEU A 68 -16.66 18.91 0.24
C LEU A 68 -15.23 19.30 -0.19
N PHE A 69 -14.69 18.57 -1.16
CA PHE A 69 -13.36 18.87 -1.70
C PHE A 69 -13.33 20.24 -2.38
N LYS A 70 -14.34 20.58 -3.15
CA LYS A 70 -14.46 21.91 -3.77
C LYS A 70 -14.59 23.03 -2.76
N ALA A 71 -15.21 22.77 -1.59
CA ALA A 71 -15.42 23.77 -0.54
C ALA A 71 -14.17 24.02 0.32
N GLY A 72 -13.31 23.02 0.53
CA GLY A 72 -12.18 23.18 1.44
C GLY A 72 -11.09 22.12 1.27
N GLU A 73 -10.97 21.54 0.07
CA GLU A 73 -9.92 20.60 -0.35
C GLU A 73 -9.68 19.47 0.66
N GLY A 74 -8.41 19.11 0.89
CA GLY A 74 -8.01 18.05 1.80
C GLY A 74 -8.54 18.21 3.23
N PRO A 75 -8.41 19.37 3.87
CA PRO A 75 -8.92 19.61 5.22
C PRO A 75 -10.40 19.29 5.38
N ALA A 76 -11.24 19.75 4.45
CA ALA A 76 -12.69 19.54 4.56
C ALA A 76 -13.07 18.06 4.54
N VAL A 77 -12.49 17.27 3.64
CA VAL A 77 -12.82 15.85 3.50
C VAL A 77 -12.30 15.01 4.67
N VAL A 78 -11.09 15.33 5.19
CA VAL A 78 -10.52 14.61 6.34
C VAL A 78 -11.29 14.95 7.63
N ILE A 79 -11.64 16.22 7.84
CA ILE A 79 -12.44 16.63 9.00
C ILE A 79 -13.84 16.00 8.93
N ALA A 80 -14.48 15.96 7.76
CA ALA A 80 -15.78 15.31 7.60
C ALA A 80 -15.71 13.82 7.97
N LYS A 81 -14.65 13.09 7.52
CA LYS A 81 -14.39 11.71 7.94
C LYS A 81 -14.22 11.59 9.45
N ALA A 82 -13.39 12.45 10.06
CA ALA A 82 -13.11 12.43 11.50
C ALA A 82 -14.37 12.72 12.33
N VAL A 83 -15.20 13.66 11.89
CA VAL A 83 -16.50 13.94 12.51
C VAL A 83 -17.45 12.74 12.38
N ALA A 84 -17.51 12.10 11.21
CA ALA A 84 -18.33 10.90 11.02
C ALA A 84 -17.94 9.78 12.01
N LEU A 85 -16.64 9.56 12.25
CA LEU A 85 -16.15 8.58 13.23
C LEU A 85 -16.47 9.01 14.69
N ALA A 86 -16.36 10.27 15.02
CA ALA A 86 -16.75 10.78 16.34
C ALA A 86 -18.25 10.61 16.57
N VAL A 87 -19.10 10.90 15.56
CA VAL A 87 -20.54 10.66 15.60
C VAL A 87 -20.84 9.17 15.75
N THR A 88 -20.14 8.30 15.01
CA THR A 88 -20.23 6.85 15.15
C THR A 88 -19.95 6.40 16.59
N ALA A 89 -18.85 6.87 17.17
CA ALA A 89 -18.51 6.58 18.58
C ALA A 89 -19.60 7.11 19.55
N GLY A 90 -20.14 8.29 19.28
CA GLY A 90 -21.25 8.85 20.06
C GLY A 90 -22.52 8.02 20.00
N LEU A 91 -22.93 7.59 18.82
CA LEU A 91 -24.11 6.71 18.66
C LEU A 91 -23.93 5.38 19.40
N LEU A 92 -22.71 4.79 19.36
CA LEU A 92 -22.42 3.55 20.11
C LEU A 92 -22.48 3.77 21.63
N LEU A 93 -21.98 4.88 22.15
CA LEU A 93 -22.08 5.22 23.57
C LEU A 93 -23.53 5.47 24.00
N LEU A 94 -24.37 5.99 23.11
CA LEU A 94 -25.79 6.18 23.32
C LEU A 94 -26.61 4.90 23.16
N ALA A 95 -26.09 3.89 22.45
CA ALA A 95 -26.73 2.59 22.24
C ALA A 95 -26.71 1.74 23.52
N ARG A 96 -27.37 2.21 24.58
CA ARG A 96 -27.46 1.60 25.92
C ARG A 96 -28.89 1.69 26.47
N LYS A 97 -29.35 0.67 27.16
CA LYS A 97 -30.68 0.70 27.77
C LYS A 97 -30.74 1.76 28.90
N PRO A 98 -31.90 2.42 29.15
CA PRO A 98 -32.06 3.42 30.21
C PRO A 98 -31.51 2.96 31.54
N GLY A 99 -30.77 3.84 32.25
CA GLY A 99 -30.15 3.56 33.56
C GLY A 99 -28.90 2.65 33.49
N GLN A 100 -28.39 2.20 32.33
CA GLN A 100 -27.15 1.45 32.22
C GLN A 100 -25.92 2.38 32.32
N SER A 101 -24.85 1.87 32.98
CA SER A 101 -23.58 2.58 33.05
C SER A 101 -22.97 2.79 31.66
N VAL A 102 -22.38 3.97 31.41
CA VAL A 102 -21.63 4.27 30.18
C VAL A 102 -20.29 3.53 30.14
N PHE A 103 -19.76 3.11 31.29
CA PHE A 103 -18.39 2.60 31.41
C PHE A 103 -18.08 1.36 30.51
N PRO A 104 -18.94 0.32 30.45
CA PRO A 104 -18.71 -0.78 29.51
C PRO A 104 -18.71 -0.29 28.04
N GLY A 105 -19.55 0.68 27.70
CA GLY A 105 -19.57 1.31 26.39
C GLY A 105 -18.24 2.01 26.05
N VAL A 106 -17.68 2.77 26.98
CA VAL A 106 -16.38 3.45 26.82
C VAL A 106 -15.29 2.44 26.45
N VAL A 107 -15.21 1.31 27.19
CA VAL A 107 -14.21 0.28 26.94
C VAL A 107 -14.42 -0.39 25.56
N CYS A 108 -15.64 -0.85 25.28
CA CYS A 108 -15.94 -1.58 24.07
C CYS A 108 -15.81 -0.70 22.80
N VAL A 109 -16.26 0.57 22.87
CA VAL A 109 -16.14 1.50 21.74
C VAL A 109 -14.67 1.90 21.52
N GLY A 110 -13.89 2.11 22.58
CA GLY A 110 -12.46 2.34 22.48
C GLY A 110 -11.73 1.19 21.78
N LEU A 111 -12.04 -0.05 22.17
CA LEU A 111 -11.48 -1.26 21.52
C LEU A 111 -11.93 -1.36 20.06
N ALA A 112 -13.20 -1.04 19.74
CA ALA A 112 -13.69 -1.08 18.37
C ALA A 112 -12.99 -0.06 17.48
N LEU A 113 -12.74 1.15 17.97
CA LEU A 113 -11.98 2.18 17.24
C LEU A 113 -10.55 1.73 16.95
N VAL A 114 -9.86 1.14 17.94
CA VAL A 114 -8.51 0.62 17.76
C VAL A 114 -8.50 -0.55 16.78
N ALA A 115 -9.43 -1.51 16.92
CA ALA A 115 -9.52 -2.66 16.03
C ALA A 115 -9.80 -2.27 14.57
N ALA A 116 -10.63 -1.24 14.34
CA ALA A 116 -10.98 -0.75 13.01
C ALA A 116 -9.93 0.19 12.38
N ALA A 117 -8.98 0.73 13.16
CA ALA A 117 -8.03 1.75 12.73
C ALA A 117 -7.33 1.47 11.39
N PRO A 118 -6.88 0.23 11.08
CA PRO A 118 -6.24 -0.08 9.79
C PRO A 118 -7.09 0.19 8.55
N GLN A 119 -8.42 0.20 8.71
CA GLN A 119 -9.37 0.27 7.59
C GLN A 119 -10.21 1.56 7.57
N LEU A 120 -9.87 2.55 8.40
CA LEU A 120 -10.56 3.85 8.46
C LEU A 120 -10.12 4.82 7.35
N TRP A 121 -9.94 4.30 6.13
CA TRP A 121 -9.67 5.12 4.96
C TRP A 121 -10.88 5.98 4.58
N LEU A 122 -10.64 7.08 3.85
CA LEU A 122 -11.74 7.85 3.27
C LEU A 122 -12.31 7.09 2.05
N ARG A 123 -13.35 6.32 2.30
CA ARG A 123 -14.03 5.46 1.33
C ARG A 123 -15.53 5.44 1.62
N PRO A 124 -16.38 5.04 0.66
CA PRO A 124 -17.80 4.79 0.91
C PRO A 124 -18.06 3.89 2.12
N THR A 125 -17.20 2.91 2.37
CA THR A 125 -17.25 2.01 3.52
C THR A 125 -17.27 2.74 4.86
N THR A 126 -16.65 3.92 4.97
CA THR A 126 -16.70 4.75 6.19
C THR A 126 -18.12 5.24 6.48
N ALA A 127 -18.88 5.59 5.43
CA ALA A 127 -20.30 5.93 5.56
C ALA A 127 -21.11 4.69 5.97
N SER A 128 -20.81 3.51 5.41
CA SER A 128 -21.44 2.25 5.80
C SER A 128 -21.24 1.91 7.28
N ILE A 129 -20.07 2.22 7.86
CA ILE A 129 -19.85 2.06 9.31
C ILE A 129 -20.81 2.96 10.10
N LEU A 130 -21.00 4.22 9.70
CA LEU A 130 -21.92 5.15 10.35
C LEU A 130 -23.38 4.66 10.22
N PHE A 131 -23.78 4.21 9.04
CA PHE A 131 -25.15 3.70 8.82
C PHE A 131 -25.40 2.40 9.60
N LEU A 132 -24.47 1.46 9.63
CA LEU A 132 -24.58 0.25 10.43
C LEU A 132 -24.68 0.57 11.93
N THR A 133 -23.86 1.49 12.40
CA THR A 133 -23.93 1.96 13.79
C THR A 133 -25.27 2.64 14.11
N THR A 134 -25.79 3.42 13.16
CA THR A 134 -27.13 4.02 13.29
C THR A 134 -28.20 2.94 13.39
N LEU A 135 -28.12 1.89 12.57
CA LEU A 135 -29.03 0.75 12.67
C LEU A 135 -28.93 0.06 14.04
N MET A 136 -27.72 -0.19 14.54
CA MET A 136 -27.50 -0.76 15.87
C MET A 136 -28.10 0.12 16.98
N TYR A 137 -27.94 1.45 16.85
CA TYR A 137 -28.56 2.41 17.76
C TYR A 137 -30.10 2.31 17.71
N LEU A 138 -30.69 2.27 16.51
CA LEU A 138 -32.13 2.12 16.33
C LEU A 138 -32.65 0.81 16.95
N LEU A 139 -31.94 -0.31 16.72
CA LEU A 139 -32.29 -1.64 17.27
C LEU A 139 -32.24 -1.69 18.81
N ILE A 140 -31.38 -0.91 19.44
CA ILE A 140 -31.25 -0.94 20.92
C ILE A 140 -32.12 0.10 21.60
N GLN A 141 -32.36 1.27 20.97
CA GLN A 141 -32.99 2.42 21.62
C GLN A 141 -34.46 2.64 21.24
N VAL A 142 -34.82 2.40 19.96
CA VAL A 142 -36.16 2.73 19.50
C VAL A 142 -37.15 1.60 19.81
N PRO A 143 -38.18 1.81 20.63
CA PRO A 143 -39.13 0.78 20.94
C PRO A 143 -40.01 0.44 19.72
N ARG A 144 -40.28 -0.86 19.51
CA ARG A 144 -41.17 -1.39 18.48
C ARG A 144 -42.57 -1.53 19.05
N ARG A 145 -43.36 -0.45 18.99
CA ARG A 145 -44.75 -0.48 19.49
C ARG A 145 -45.66 -1.04 18.40
N PRO A 146 -46.62 -1.89 18.77
CA PRO A 146 -47.60 -2.42 17.82
C PRO A 146 -48.30 -1.27 17.03
N GLY A 147 -48.38 -1.43 15.73
CA GLY A 147 -48.99 -0.44 14.81
C GLY A 147 -48.17 0.83 14.55
N SER A 148 -47.03 1.02 15.22
CA SER A 148 -46.17 2.21 15.02
C SER A 148 -45.41 2.12 13.69
N TRP A 149 -45.38 3.23 12.97
CA TRP A 149 -44.59 3.43 11.76
C TRP A 149 -43.23 4.11 12.01
N LEU A 150 -42.97 4.51 13.25
CA LEU A 150 -41.72 5.24 13.56
C LEU A 150 -40.48 4.40 13.22
N PHE A 151 -40.37 3.21 13.78
CA PHE A 151 -39.20 2.35 13.56
C PHE A 151 -39.09 1.91 12.09
N PRO A 152 -40.15 1.37 11.42
CA PRO A 152 -40.11 1.05 10.00
C PRO A 152 -39.74 2.23 9.11
N GLY A 153 -40.25 3.43 9.40
CA GLY A 153 -39.95 4.64 8.65
C GLY A 153 -38.50 5.09 8.81
N LEU A 154 -37.93 5.03 10.01
CA LEU A 154 -36.54 5.33 10.27
C LEU A 154 -35.61 4.34 9.55
N VAL A 155 -35.94 3.04 9.56
CA VAL A 155 -35.20 2.00 8.84
C VAL A 155 -35.28 2.22 7.32
N ALA A 156 -36.43 2.55 6.80
CA ALA A 156 -36.64 2.83 5.38
C ALA A 156 -35.78 4.02 4.92
N ALA A 157 -35.80 5.11 5.68
CA ALA A 157 -34.99 6.29 5.40
C ALA A 157 -33.47 5.97 5.45
N LEU A 158 -33.07 5.20 6.46
CA LEU A 158 -31.68 4.77 6.62
C LEU A 158 -31.23 3.90 5.44
N PHE A 159 -32.02 2.90 5.03
CA PHE A 159 -31.65 1.98 3.97
C PHE A 159 -31.74 2.63 2.58
N CYS A 160 -32.70 3.53 2.36
CA CYS A 160 -32.75 4.36 1.16
C CYS A 160 -31.47 5.17 1.01
N LEU A 161 -31.05 5.86 2.07
CA LEU A 161 -29.84 6.67 2.04
C LEU A 161 -28.61 5.78 1.85
N TRP A 162 -28.48 4.69 2.60
CA TRP A 162 -27.33 3.79 2.56
C TRP A 162 -27.13 3.14 1.19
N ALA A 163 -28.22 2.68 0.53
CA ALA A 163 -28.15 2.07 -0.80
C ALA A 163 -27.65 3.03 -1.91
N ASN A 164 -27.61 4.33 -1.64
CA ASN A 164 -27.07 5.35 -2.53
C ASN A 164 -25.63 5.80 -2.15
N PHE A 165 -25.09 5.28 -1.04
CA PHE A 165 -23.78 5.66 -0.53
C PHE A 165 -22.69 4.61 -0.70
N ASP A 166 -23.07 3.31 -0.60
CA ASP A 166 -22.06 2.24 -0.62
C ASP A 166 -22.72 0.86 -0.87
N GLN A 167 -21.99 0.00 -1.54
CA GLN A 167 -22.36 -1.39 -1.81
C GLN A 167 -22.59 -2.23 -0.54
N TRP A 168 -21.95 -1.87 0.59
CA TRP A 168 -22.13 -2.55 1.88
C TRP A 168 -23.48 -2.28 2.54
N PHE A 169 -24.38 -1.53 1.91
CA PHE A 169 -25.76 -1.36 2.39
C PHE A 169 -26.47 -2.70 2.64
N LEU A 170 -26.07 -3.76 1.93
CA LEU A 170 -26.60 -5.13 2.09
C LEU A 170 -26.48 -5.65 3.52
N LEU A 171 -25.53 -5.14 4.31
CA LEU A 171 -25.42 -5.46 5.73
C LEU A 171 -26.65 -4.99 6.53
N GLY A 172 -27.27 -3.88 6.13
CA GLY A 172 -28.46 -3.36 6.83
C GLY A 172 -29.61 -4.35 6.87
N PRO A 173 -30.16 -4.77 5.71
CA PRO A 173 -31.17 -5.81 5.62
C PRO A 173 -30.74 -7.13 6.29
N ALA A 174 -29.48 -7.56 6.11
CA ALA A 174 -28.97 -8.79 6.72
C ALA A 174 -28.99 -8.73 8.26
N VAL A 175 -28.50 -7.64 8.85
CA VAL A 175 -28.50 -7.41 10.30
C VAL A 175 -29.92 -7.35 10.85
N LEU A 176 -30.80 -6.61 10.17
CA LEU A 176 -32.23 -6.52 10.60
C LEU A 176 -32.95 -7.87 10.51
N LEU A 177 -32.66 -8.64 9.46
CA LEU A 177 -33.19 -9.99 9.29
C LEU A 177 -32.72 -10.94 10.39
N LEU A 178 -31.40 -10.99 10.65
CA LEU A 178 -30.84 -11.81 11.73
C LEU A 178 -31.40 -11.44 13.09
N TYR A 179 -31.54 -10.14 13.36
CA TYR A 179 -32.16 -9.65 14.57
C TYR A 179 -33.61 -10.13 14.69
N THR A 180 -34.39 -9.97 13.61
CA THR A 180 -35.82 -10.39 13.57
C THR A 180 -35.99 -11.88 13.74
N VAL A 181 -35.15 -12.69 13.06
CA VAL A 181 -35.16 -14.17 13.22
C VAL A 181 -34.84 -14.57 14.66
N GLY A 182 -33.88 -13.88 15.28
CA GLY A 182 -33.54 -14.16 16.69
C GLY A 182 -34.70 -13.93 17.67
N GLN A 183 -35.67 -13.06 17.34
CA GLN A 183 -36.87 -12.84 18.16
C GLN A 183 -37.81 -14.07 18.19
N TYR A 184 -37.73 -14.97 17.21
CA TYR A 184 -38.46 -16.25 17.28
C TYR A 184 -37.83 -17.25 18.24
N VAL A 185 -36.51 -17.16 18.48
CA VAL A 185 -35.80 -17.97 19.48
C VAL A 185 -36.12 -17.47 20.88
N ARG A 186 -36.15 -16.16 21.04
CA ARG A 186 -36.46 -15.46 22.28
C ARG A 186 -36.89 -14.03 21.99
N VAL A 187 -38.16 -13.74 22.36
CA VAL A 187 -38.68 -12.37 22.25
C VAL A 187 -38.12 -11.51 23.36
N ASP A 188 -37.50 -10.39 22.99
CA ASP A 188 -37.01 -9.37 23.92
C ASP A 188 -38.17 -8.54 24.47
N GLU A 189 -38.02 -7.98 25.69
CA GLU A 189 -39.04 -7.11 26.28
C GLU A 189 -39.30 -5.88 25.42
N GLY A 190 -40.57 -5.64 25.07
CA GLY A 190 -40.99 -4.50 24.26
C GLY A 190 -40.80 -4.66 22.74
N GLU A 191 -40.54 -5.88 22.28
CA GLU A 191 -40.47 -6.21 20.86
C GLU A 191 -41.84 -6.58 20.27
N ASP A 192 -42.09 -6.04 19.09
CA ASP A 192 -43.23 -6.40 18.25
C ASP A 192 -42.76 -6.99 16.93
N ILE A 193 -42.87 -8.33 16.81
CA ILE A 193 -42.35 -9.06 15.64
C ILE A 193 -43.01 -8.60 14.34
N PRO A 194 -44.33 -8.35 14.26
CA PRO A 194 -44.95 -7.77 13.07
C PRO A 194 -44.36 -6.42 12.65
N THR A 195 -44.01 -5.55 13.60
CA THR A 195 -43.36 -4.26 13.31
C THR A 195 -41.96 -4.47 12.80
N LEU A 196 -41.21 -5.47 13.26
CA LEU A 196 -39.90 -5.83 12.74
C LEU A 196 -39.98 -6.30 11.27
N TRP A 197 -40.95 -7.17 10.94
CA TRP A 197 -41.14 -7.60 9.56
C TRP A 197 -41.59 -6.47 8.63
N LYS A 198 -42.43 -5.55 9.13
CA LYS A 198 -42.72 -4.31 8.38
C LYS A 198 -41.47 -3.51 8.10
N ALA A 199 -40.59 -3.37 9.08
CA ALA A 199 -39.33 -2.67 8.90
C ALA A 199 -38.40 -3.38 7.89
N VAL A 200 -38.32 -4.72 7.92
CA VAL A 200 -37.61 -5.51 6.91
C VAL A 200 -38.18 -5.24 5.51
N ALA A 201 -39.48 -5.42 5.33
CA ALA A 201 -40.12 -5.29 4.02
C ALA A 201 -39.98 -3.88 3.44
N ILE A 202 -40.33 -2.87 4.24
CA ILE A 202 -40.28 -1.46 3.78
C ILE A 202 -38.81 -0.98 3.63
N GLY A 203 -37.92 -1.41 4.53
CA GLY A 203 -36.52 -1.14 4.43
C GLY A 203 -35.91 -1.68 3.14
N VAL A 204 -36.19 -2.94 2.80
CA VAL A 204 -35.77 -3.57 1.54
C VAL A 204 -36.36 -2.82 0.35
N LEU A 205 -37.64 -2.50 0.36
CA LEU A 205 -38.26 -1.73 -0.72
C LEU A 205 -37.64 -0.33 -0.88
N ALA A 206 -37.27 0.30 0.23
CA ALA A 206 -36.64 1.63 0.22
C ALA A 206 -35.24 1.61 -0.44
N THR A 207 -34.52 0.48 -0.43
CA THR A 207 -33.24 0.36 -1.16
C THR A 207 -33.40 0.47 -2.66
N LEU A 208 -34.61 0.26 -3.21
CA LEU A 208 -34.88 0.39 -4.64
C LEU A 208 -35.01 1.86 -5.07
N ILE A 209 -35.04 2.79 -4.13
CA ILE A 209 -35.06 4.24 -4.41
C ILE A 209 -33.61 4.69 -4.67
N ASN A 210 -33.11 4.30 -5.84
CA ASN A 210 -31.78 4.68 -6.36
C ASN A 210 -31.80 4.65 -7.89
N PRO A 211 -30.84 5.25 -8.57
CA PRO A 211 -30.83 5.30 -10.04
C PRO A 211 -30.71 3.92 -10.73
N HIS A 212 -30.24 2.92 -10.02
CA HIS A 212 -30.01 1.57 -10.56
C HIS A 212 -31.14 0.59 -10.19
N HIS A 213 -32.10 0.98 -9.38
CA HIS A 213 -33.23 0.17 -8.90
C HIS A 213 -32.76 -1.19 -8.35
N ILE A 214 -33.32 -2.29 -8.86
CA ILE A 214 -33.00 -3.65 -8.40
C ILE A 214 -31.54 -4.06 -8.66
N ARG A 215 -30.88 -3.43 -9.63
CA ARG A 215 -29.46 -3.74 -9.96
C ARG A 215 -28.50 -3.39 -8.82
N VAL A 216 -28.91 -2.54 -7.86
CA VAL A 216 -28.10 -2.23 -6.69
C VAL A 216 -27.83 -3.45 -5.80
N TRP A 217 -28.69 -4.50 -5.88
CA TRP A 217 -28.57 -5.73 -5.09
C TRP A 217 -27.47 -6.69 -5.59
N ILE A 218 -26.48 -6.17 -6.27
CA ILE A 218 -25.26 -6.92 -6.64
C ILE A 218 -24.32 -6.91 -5.42
N PRO A 219 -24.03 -8.07 -4.82
CA PRO A 219 -23.11 -8.13 -3.68
C PRO A 219 -21.68 -7.81 -4.12
N PRO A 220 -20.80 -7.38 -3.20
CA PRO A 220 -19.38 -7.25 -3.46
C PRO A 220 -18.82 -8.52 -4.08
N ALA A 221 -18.14 -8.40 -5.21
CA ALA A 221 -17.68 -9.57 -5.96
C ALA A 221 -16.67 -10.40 -5.15
N GLU A 222 -15.90 -9.76 -4.30
CA GLU A 222 -14.94 -10.40 -3.41
C GLU A 222 -15.61 -11.38 -2.43
N LEU A 223 -16.90 -11.17 -2.11
CA LEU A 223 -17.65 -12.04 -1.20
C LEU A 223 -18.23 -13.28 -1.87
N VAL A 224 -18.57 -13.20 -3.15
CA VAL A 224 -19.41 -14.21 -3.80
C VAL A 224 -18.83 -14.79 -5.08
N ASP A 225 -17.81 -14.16 -5.67
CA ASP A 225 -17.26 -14.59 -6.94
C ASP A 225 -16.00 -15.42 -6.78
N SER A 226 -16.15 -16.74 -6.75
CA SER A 226 -15.02 -17.67 -6.68
C SER A 226 -14.10 -17.56 -7.90
N ARG A 227 -14.62 -17.21 -9.09
CA ARG A 227 -13.79 -17.05 -10.30
C ARG A 227 -12.83 -15.89 -10.18
N LEU A 228 -13.27 -14.76 -9.58
CA LEU A 228 -12.39 -13.64 -9.26
C LEU A 228 -11.34 -14.03 -8.22
N ALA A 229 -11.73 -14.78 -7.19
CA ALA A 229 -10.80 -15.27 -6.18
C ALA A 229 -9.76 -16.22 -6.78
N ASP A 230 -10.16 -17.12 -7.69
CA ASP A 230 -9.26 -18.03 -8.38
C ASP A 230 -8.31 -17.30 -9.35
N ALA A 231 -8.80 -16.28 -10.04
CA ALA A 231 -8.02 -15.50 -10.99
C ALA A 231 -7.03 -14.55 -10.31
N LEU A 232 -7.49 -13.76 -9.35
CA LEU A 232 -6.75 -12.67 -8.75
C LEU A 232 -6.18 -12.98 -7.35
N GLY A 233 -6.71 -13.99 -6.66
CA GLY A 233 -6.32 -14.29 -5.28
C GLY A 233 -4.87 -14.73 -5.10
N LYS A 234 -4.18 -15.14 -6.17
CA LYS A 234 -2.75 -15.47 -6.18
C LYS A 234 -1.85 -14.29 -6.55
N ASP A 235 -2.41 -13.23 -7.12
CA ASP A 235 -1.67 -12.02 -7.41
C ASP A 235 -1.51 -11.21 -6.11
N PRO A 236 -0.28 -10.86 -5.69
CA PRO A 236 -0.02 -10.15 -4.43
C PRO A 236 -0.78 -8.83 -4.29
N GLU A 237 -1.05 -8.12 -5.39
CA GLU A 237 -1.82 -6.88 -5.43
C GLU A 237 -3.27 -7.09 -4.99
N PHE A 238 -3.88 -8.19 -5.43
CA PHE A 238 -5.30 -8.46 -5.22
C PHE A 238 -5.59 -9.43 -4.07
N ALA A 239 -4.61 -10.25 -3.68
CA ALA A 239 -4.80 -11.32 -2.70
C ALA A 239 -5.44 -10.84 -1.38
N VAL A 240 -5.12 -9.61 -0.96
CA VAL A 240 -5.67 -9.00 0.26
C VAL A 240 -7.20 -8.85 0.21
N ASN A 241 -7.80 -8.76 -0.99
CA ASN A 241 -9.24 -8.59 -1.17
C ASN A 241 -10.03 -9.86 -0.85
N PHE A 242 -9.37 -11.02 -1.00
CA PHE A 242 -10.00 -12.34 -0.87
C PHE A 242 -9.61 -13.08 0.41
N ARG A 243 -8.76 -12.47 1.28
CA ARG A 243 -8.32 -13.11 2.52
C ARG A 243 -9.39 -13.05 3.60
N GLY A 244 -9.60 -14.19 4.27
CA GLY A 244 -10.37 -14.30 5.50
C GLY A 244 -9.49 -14.61 6.70
N ALA A 245 -10.06 -14.54 7.92
CA ALA A 245 -9.33 -14.86 9.13
C ALA A 245 -8.92 -16.34 9.22
N LEU A 246 -9.59 -17.22 8.48
CA LEU A 246 -9.26 -18.64 8.37
C LEU A 246 -8.06 -18.91 7.46
N THR A 247 -7.66 -17.95 6.63
CA THR A 247 -6.49 -18.11 5.77
C THR A 247 -5.22 -18.07 6.63
N PRO A 248 -4.34 -19.10 6.57
CA PRO A 248 -3.14 -19.13 7.38
C PRO A 248 -2.28 -17.88 7.20
N GLY A 249 -1.81 -17.29 8.30
CA GLY A 249 -0.99 -16.09 8.29
C GLY A 249 -1.73 -14.79 7.92
N SER A 250 -3.05 -14.79 7.84
CA SER A 250 -3.85 -13.59 7.55
C SER A 250 -3.98 -12.66 8.75
N ILE A 251 -3.91 -13.20 9.96
CA ILE A 251 -3.89 -12.43 11.22
C ILE A 251 -2.45 -12.45 11.76
N ASP A 252 -1.88 -11.27 11.87
CA ASP A 252 -0.50 -11.11 12.34
C ASP A 252 -0.48 -10.61 13.79
N PHE A 253 -0.06 -11.50 14.71
CA PHE A 253 0.16 -11.16 16.12
C PHE A 253 1.59 -10.67 16.41
N THR A 254 2.50 -10.81 15.46
CA THR A 254 3.92 -10.49 15.64
C THR A 254 4.21 -9.02 15.40
N GLY A 255 3.38 -8.34 14.62
CA GLY A 255 3.54 -6.93 14.28
C GLY A 255 4.42 -6.67 13.06
N GLU A 256 4.72 -7.71 12.29
CA GLU A 256 5.54 -7.56 11.07
C GLU A 256 4.76 -6.91 9.92
N ARG A 257 3.49 -7.23 9.80
CA ARG A 257 2.60 -6.72 8.74
C ARG A 257 1.50 -5.81 9.26
N ASP A 258 0.90 -6.21 10.39
CA ASP A 258 -0.20 -5.51 11.01
C ASP A 258 0.22 -4.94 12.36
N ASN A 259 -0.48 -3.90 12.81
CA ASN A 259 -0.27 -3.42 14.16
C ASN A 259 -0.90 -4.40 15.17
N PRO A 260 -0.11 -5.05 16.04
CA PRO A 260 -0.63 -6.04 16.97
C PRO A 260 -1.68 -5.45 17.91
N ALA A 261 -1.64 -4.15 18.23
CA ALA A 261 -2.66 -3.50 19.03
C ALA A 261 -4.05 -3.59 18.42
N ASN A 262 -4.16 -3.53 17.09
CA ASN A 262 -5.44 -3.64 16.38
C ASN A 262 -6.00 -5.08 16.50
N VAL A 263 -5.14 -6.07 16.34
CA VAL A 263 -5.50 -7.49 16.45
C VAL A 263 -5.94 -7.82 17.88
N TYR A 264 -5.14 -7.45 18.87
CA TYR A 264 -5.49 -7.67 20.27
C TYR A 264 -6.77 -6.94 20.69
N ALA A 265 -6.99 -5.72 20.20
CA ALA A 265 -8.22 -4.98 20.49
C ALA A 265 -9.45 -5.72 19.96
N LEU A 266 -9.38 -6.29 18.74
CA LEU A 266 -10.45 -7.11 18.18
C LEU A 266 -10.71 -8.38 19.01
N VAL A 267 -9.64 -9.13 19.34
CA VAL A 267 -9.74 -10.37 20.13
C VAL A 267 -10.34 -10.09 21.51
N ILE A 268 -9.89 -9.05 22.19
CA ILE A 268 -10.43 -8.64 23.50
C ILE A 268 -11.91 -8.25 23.37
N LEU A 269 -12.27 -7.50 22.31
CA LEU A 269 -13.66 -7.08 22.09
C LEU A 269 -14.59 -8.28 21.86
N VAL A 270 -14.15 -9.24 21.04
CA VAL A 270 -14.88 -10.49 20.80
C VAL A 270 -15.01 -11.30 22.09
N ALA A 271 -13.93 -11.44 22.86
CA ALA A 271 -13.94 -12.12 24.16
C ALA A 271 -14.91 -11.44 25.16
N LEU A 272 -14.92 -10.11 25.22
CA LEU A 272 -15.89 -9.36 26.04
C LEU A 272 -17.33 -9.59 25.58
N GLY A 273 -17.57 -9.77 24.28
CA GLY A 273 -18.86 -10.20 23.74
C GLY A 273 -19.29 -11.56 24.30
N VAL A 274 -18.41 -12.57 24.21
CA VAL A 274 -18.67 -13.93 24.78
C VAL A 274 -18.95 -13.83 26.29
N VAL A 275 -18.09 -13.17 27.03
CA VAL A 275 -18.28 -12.97 28.50
C VAL A 275 -19.61 -12.29 28.76
N GLY A 276 -19.95 -11.24 28.00
CA GLY A 276 -21.22 -10.53 28.14
C GLY A 276 -22.42 -11.45 27.95
N PHE A 277 -22.41 -12.31 26.92
CA PHE A 277 -23.47 -13.29 26.68
C PHE A 277 -23.54 -14.35 27.77
N VAL A 278 -22.43 -14.91 28.22
CA VAL A 278 -22.39 -15.94 29.29
C VAL A 278 -22.92 -15.38 30.61
N VAL A 279 -22.45 -14.21 31.03
CA VAL A 279 -22.85 -13.60 32.31
C VAL A 279 -24.29 -13.10 32.24
N ASN A 280 -24.78 -12.66 31.09
CA ASN A 280 -26.13 -12.18 30.87
C ASN A 280 -27.09 -13.25 30.26
N ARG A 281 -26.68 -14.53 30.19
CA ARG A 281 -27.38 -15.61 29.44
C ARG A 281 -28.88 -15.69 29.63
N ARG A 282 -29.40 -15.31 30.82
CA ARG A 282 -30.82 -15.34 31.12
C ARG A 282 -31.62 -14.20 30.51
N ARG A 283 -30.98 -13.08 30.09
CA ARG A 283 -31.62 -11.88 29.53
C ARG A 283 -30.93 -11.35 28.27
N ALA A 284 -29.96 -12.10 27.76
CA ALA A 284 -29.30 -11.76 26.52
C ALA A 284 -30.28 -11.89 25.34
N SER A 285 -30.29 -10.92 24.45
CA SER A 285 -31.09 -10.94 23.24
C SER A 285 -30.57 -11.99 22.26
N ALA A 286 -31.44 -12.88 21.81
CA ALA A 286 -31.10 -13.87 20.79
C ALA A 286 -30.88 -13.18 19.42
N GLY A 287 -31.62 -12.11 19.14
CA GLY A 287 -31.43 -11.31 17.93
C GLY A 287 -30.06 -10.69 17.85
N LEU A 288 -29.62 -10.03 18.95
CA LEU A 288 -28.26 -9.46 19.00
C LEU A 288 -27.15 -10.54 18.95
N ALA A 289 -27.44 -11.74 19.50
CA ALA A 289 -26.49 -12.85 19.41
C ALA A 289 -26.30 -13.34 17.97
N LEU A 290 -27.39 -13.48 17.21
CA LEU A 290 -27.29 -13.84 15.79
C LEU A 290 -26.57 -12.78 14.95
N VAL A 291 -26.83 -11.49 15.22
CA VAL A 291 -26.11 -10.39 14.55
C VAL A 291 -24.61 -10.44 14.85
N TRP A 292 -24.25 -10.68 16.12
CA TRP A 292 -22.83 -10.80 16.52
C TRP A 292 -22.13 -12.01 15.87
N LEU A 293 -22.80 -13.17 15.84
CA LEU A 293 -22.31 -14.37 15.17
C LEU A 293 -22.18 -14.16 13.67
N GLY A 294 -23.17 -13.50 13.03
CA GLY A 294 -23.09 -13.13 11.61
C GLY A 294 -21.89 -12.27 11.29
N GLY A 295 -21.58 -11.30 12.16
CA GLY A 295 -20.38 -10.48 12.02
C GLY A 295 -19.08 -11.29 12.13
N ILE A 296 -19.01 -12.25 13.07
CA ILE A 296 -17.85 -13.16 13.19
C ILE A 296 -17.71 -13.99 11.92
N VAL A 297 -18.80 -14.63 11.45
CA VAL A 297 -18.78 -15.43 10.23
C VAL A 297 -18.26 -14.59 9.05
N LEU A 298 -18.72 -13.36 8.91
CA LEU A 298 -18.26 -12.48 7.84
C LEU A 298 -16.75 -12.24 7.90
N VAL A 299 -16.18 -12.00 9.08
CA VAL A 299 -14.71 -11.77 9.24
C VAL A 299 -13.92 -13.07 9.02
N LEU A 300 -14.46 -14.23 9.37
CA LEU A 300 -13.80 -15.50 9.09
C LEU A 300 -13.50 -15.69 7.60
N PHE A 301 -14.36 -15.17 6.74
CA PHE A 301 -14.19 -15.22 5.28
C PHE A 301 -13.55 -13.96 4.70
N HIS A 302 -13.74 -12.78 5.30
CA HIS A 302 -13.28 -11.51 4.75
C HIS A 302 -12.74 -10.57 5.82
N LEU A 303 -11.43 -10.40 5.88
CA LEU A 303 -10.78 -9.50 6.86
C LEU A 303 -11.18 -8.03 6.70
N ARG A 304 -11.58 -7.62 5.51
CA ARG A 304 -12.11 -6.25 5.28
C ARG A 304 -13.38 -5.96 6.06
N ALA A 305 -14.07 -6.98 6.58
CA ALA A 305 -15.25 -6.82 7.41
C ALA A 305 -14.95 -6.56 8.90
N ILE A 306 -13.68 -6.55 9.32
CA ILE A 306 -13.28 -6.28 10.72
C ILE A 306 -13.97 -5.02 11.30
N PRO A 307 -14.01 -3.85 10.60
CA PRO A 307 -14.70 -2.68 11.14
C PRO A 307 -16.18 -2.94 11.42
N PHE A 308 -16.88 -3.63 10.54
CA PHE A 308 -18.30 -3.94 10.73
C PHE A 308 -18.53 -4.84 11.96
N LEU A 309 -17.71 -5.89 12.13
CA LEU A 309 -17.75 -6.70 13.34
C LEU A 309 -17.45 -5.86 14.59
N ALA A 310 -16.41 -5.03 14.56
CA ALA A 310 -15.99 -4.25 15.72
C ALA A 310 -17.11 -3.28 16.17
N PHE A 311 -17.74 -2.58 15.24
CA PHE A 311 -18.80 -1.61 15.54
C PHE A 311 -20.15 -2.27 15.87
N VAL A 312 -20.38 -3.51 15.47
CA VAL A 312 -21.52 -4.34 15.91
C VAL A 312 -21.25 -4.94 17.28
N ALA A 313 -20.06 -5.49 17.50
CA ALA A 313 -19.70 -6.16 18.76
C ALA A 313 -19.66 -5.20 19.96
N ALA A 314 -19.22 -3.95 19.74
CA ALA A 314 -19.07 -2.98 20.81
C ALA A 314 -20.38 -2.69 21.58
N PRO A 315 -21.49 -2.28 20.96
CA PRO A 315 -22.74 -2.03 21.68
C PRO A 315 -23.33 -3.30 22.26
N ILE A 316 -23.19 -4.45 21.59
CA ILE A 316 -23.71 -5.75 22.06
C ILE A 316 -22.98 -6.17 23.35
N ALA A 317 -21.65 -6.13 23.36
CA ALA A 317 -20.86 -6.43 24.55
C ALA A 317 -21.17 -5.43 25.68
N ALA A 318 -21.23 -4.13 25.38
CA ALA A 318 -21.51 -3.10 26.36
C ALA A 318 -22.88 -3.27 27.06
N VAL A 319 -23.94 -3.54 26.29
CA VAL A 319 -25.31 -3.74 26.86
C VAL A 319 -25.36 -4.95 27.76
N ASN A 320 -24.74 -6.07 27.37
CA ASN A 320 -24.73 -7.30 28.15
C ASN A 320 -23.89 -7.17 29.41
N LEU A 321 -22.70 -6.58 29.34
CA LEU A 321 -21.84 -6.32 30.50
C LEU A 321 -22.46 -5.33 31.48
N ALA A 322 -23.11 -4.27 30.97
CA ALA A 322 -23.81 -3.31 31.81
C ALA A 322 -25.02 -3.94 32.54
N ALA A 323 -25.73 -4.84 31.88
CA ALA A 323 -26.83 -5.58 32.50
C ALA A 323 -26.34 -6.53 33.63
N ALA A 324 -25.21 -7.19 33.39
CA ALA A 324 -24.55 -8.04 34.40
C ALA A 324 -24.05 -7.22 35.60
N GLY A 325 -23.43 -6.09 35.34
CA GLY A 325 -22.93 -5.18 36.38
C GLY A 325 -24.02 -4.61 37.29
N ARG A 326 -25.23 -4.35 36.76
CA ARG A 326 -26.39 -3.94 37.56
C ARG A 326 -26.83 -5.06 38.51
N ARG A 327 -26.96 -6.29 38.03
CA ARG A 327 -27.36 -7.44 38.89
C ARG A 327 -26.39 -7.68 40.03
N LEU A 328 -25.11 -7.48 39.81
CA LEU A 328 -24.10 -7.59 40.86
C LEU A 328 -24.23 -6.44 41.89
N ALA A 329 -24.63 -5.25 41.43
CA ALA A 329 -24.88 -4.12 42.32
C ALA A 329 -26.14 -4.24 43.14
N ASP A 330 -27.17 -4.93 42.62
CA ASP A 330 -28.46 -5.15 43.31
C ASP A 330 -28.39 -6.28 44.35
N LYS A 331 -27.29 -7.05 44.43
CA LYS A 331 -27.11 -8.10 45.44
C LYS A 331 -26.67 -7.47 46.77
N PRO A 332 -27.27 -7.87 47.91
CA PRO A 332 -26.79 -7.48 49.23
C PRO A 332 -25.39 -8.11 49.42
N LEU A 333 -24.35 -7.27 49.49
CA LEU A 333 -22.99 -7.70 49.71
C LEU A 333 -22.52 -7.21 51.09
N PRO A 334 -21.65 -7.96 51.78
CA PRO A 334 -21.03 -7.50 53.03
C PRO A 334 -20.29 -6.17 52.83
N ASP A 335 -20.28 -5.30 53.85
CA ASP A 335 -19.71 -3.96 53.77
C ASP A 335 -18.22 -3.95 53.33
N GLY A 336 -17.42 -4.93 53.76
CA GLY A 336 -16.03 -5.08 53.32
C GLY A 336 -15.91 -5.35 51.83
N THR A 337 -16.79 -6.19 51.26
CA THR A 337 -16.85 -6.51 49.83
C THR A 337 -17.30 -5.29 49.03
N LEU A 338 -18.23 -4.51 49.56
CA LEU A 338 -18.72 -3.26 48.94
C LEU A 338 -17.59 -2.22 48.87
N ARG A 339 -16.81 -2.00 49.91
CA ARG A 339 -15.63 -1.10 49.91
C ARG A 339 -14.59 -1.53 48.88
N THR A 340 -14.26 -2.81 48.82
CA THR A 340 -13.33 -3.36 47.81
C THR A 340 -13.84 -3.18 46.41
N LEU A 341 -15.13 -3.42 46.14
CA LEU A 341 -15.75 -3.21 44.82
C LEU A 341 -15.78 -1.72 44.46
N HIS A 342 -16.02 -0.81 45.42
CA HIS A 342 -15.95 0.63 45.12
C HIS A 342 -14.52 1.09 44.80
N ALA A 343 -13.52 0.58 45.50
CA ALA A 343 -12.11 0.85 45.23
C ALA A 343 -11.69 0.31 43.84
N LEU A 344 -12.06 -0.93 43.53
CA LEU A 344 -11.81 -1.55 42.23
C LEU A 344 -12.53 -0.79 41.08
N ARG A 345 -13.77 -0.32 41.29
CA ARG A 345 -14.48 0.52 40.32
C ARG A 345 -13.80 1.86 40.10
N GLY A 346 -13.32 2.51 41.15
CA GLY A 346 -12.55 3.75 41.08
C GLY A 346 -11.24 3.56 40.35
N GLY A 347 -10.45 2.58 40.77
CA GLY A 347 -9.17 2.21 40.14
C GLY A 347 -9.33 1.79 38.69
N GLY A 348 -10.34 0.98 38.38
CA GLY A 348 -10.62 0.56 36.99
C GLY A 348 -11.00 1.74 36.08
N ARG A 349 -11.77 2.72 36.57
CA ARG A 349 -12.08 3.94 35.81
C ARG A 349 -10.84 4.81 35.58
N ALA A 350 -9.98 4.93 36.57
CA ALA A 350 -8.72 5.66 36.44
C ALA A 350 -7.79 4.96 35.43
N ALA A 351 -7.66 3.63 35.51
CA ALA A 351 -6.87 2.85 34.57
C ALA A 351 -7.38 3.00 33.14
N VAL A 352 -8.68 2.88 32.90
CA VAL A 352 -9.29 3.11 31.57
C VAL A 352 -9.08 4.55 31.10
N GLY A 353 -9.13 5.52 32.00
CA GLY A 353 -8.81 6.92 31.71
C GLY A 353 -7.36 7.10 31.25
N LEU A 354 -6.41 6.51 31.94
CA LEU A 354 -4.98 6.53 31.59
C LEU A 354 -4.72 5.82 30.25
N VAL A 355 -5.29 4.64 30.04
CA VAL A 355 -5.20 3.93 28.77
C VAL A 355 -5.82 4.77 27.62
N GLY A 356 -6.97 5.40 27.87
CA GLY A 356 -7.61 6.29 26.90
C GLY A 356 -6.74 7.48 26.53
N LEU A 357 -6.10 8.14 27.50
CA LEU A 357 -5.14 9.22 27.27
C LEU A 357 -3.91 8.73 26.50
N LEU A 358 -3.39 7.55 26.83
CA LEU A 358 -2.29 6.94 26.08
C LEU A 358 -2.69 6.64 24.64
N LEU A 359 -3.86 6.04 24.41
CA LEU A 359 -4.35 5.78 23.05
C LEU A 359 -4.50 7.09 22.25
N ILE A 360 -5.04 8.15 22.86
CA ILE A 360 -5.12 9.47 22.21
C ILE A 360 -3.72 9.98 21.87
N ALA A 361 -2.77 9.89 22.79
CA ALA A 361 -1.38 10.31 22.53
C ALA A 361 -0.75 9.49 21.38
N LEU A 362 -1.02 8.19 21.30
CA LEU A 362 -0.52 7.30 20.26
C LEU A 362 -1.17 7.55 18.88
N THR A 363 -2.32 8.25 18.82
CA THR A 363 -2.88 8.66 17.52
C THR A 363 -2.03 9.71 16.82
N TYR A 364 -1.37 10.58 17.58
CA TYR A 364 -0.56 11.67 17.01
C TYR A 364 0.57 11.16 16.12
N PRO A 365 1.45 10.24 16.56
CA PRO A 365 2.46 9.64 15.68
C PRO A 365 1.90 8.56 14.74
N GLY A 366 0.59 8.27 14.79
CA GLY A 366 -0.07 7.24 13.99
C GLY A 366 0.24 5.80 14.39
N TRP A 367 0.67 5.55 15.63
CA TRP A 367 1.07 4.22 16.11
C TRP A 367 -0.07 3.21 16.24
N LEU A 368 -1.32 3.68 16.13
CA LEU A 368 -2.49 2.82 16.10
C LEU A 368 -2.85 2.34 14.68
N HIS A 369 -2.08 2.73 13.67
CA HIS A 369 -2.27 2.31 12.28
C HIS A 369 -1.12 1.40 11.82
N PRO A 370 -1.35 0.48 10.88
CA PRO A 370 -0.28 -0.14 10.12
C PRO A 370 0.49 0.97 9.40
N PHE A 371 1.81 0.86 9.31
CA PHE A 371 2.66 1.93 8.77
C PHE A 371 2.50 3.26 9.53
N ALA A 372 2.59 3.20 10.84
CA ALA A 372 2.41 4.30 11.80
C ALA A 372 3.11 5.60 11.39
N GLN A 373 4.32 5.49 10.85
CA GLN A 373 5.15 6.62 10.42
C GLN A 373 4.55 7.42 9.24
N GLN A 374 3.57 6.86 8.54
CA GLN A 374 2.94 7.48 7.37
C GLN A 374 1.57 8.11 7.65
N ARG A 375 0.99 7.88 8.83
CA ARG A 375 -0.41 8.23 9.13
C ARG A 375 -0.58 9.12 10.34
N ARG A 376 0.22 10.19 10.39
CA ARG A 376 0.05 11.22 11.41
C ARG A 376 -1.21 12.03 11.24
N TRP A 377 -1.54 12.78 12.26
CA TRP A 377 -2.54 13.85 12.11
C TRP A 377 -2.12 14.79 11.00
N LYS A 378 -2.87 14.74 9.93
CA LYS A 378 -2.75 15.65 8.80
C LYS A 378 -4.09 15.73 8.10
N TRP A 379 -4.60 16.92 8.01
CA TRP A 379 -5.86 17.21 7.32
C TRP A 379 -5.56 17.64 5.89
N ASP A 380 -5.18 16.69 5.07
CA ASP A 380 -4.77 16.95 3.71
C ASP A 380 -4.98 15.71 2.83
N VAL A 381 -4.83 15.86 1.53
CA VAL A 381 -4.76 14.77 0.57
C VAL A 381 -3.31 14.64 0.09
N GLU A 382 -2.76 13.45 0.20
CA GLU A 382 -1.40 13.15 -0.24
C GLU A 382 -1.44 12.16 -1.41
N PRO A 383 -1.44 12.65 -2.67
CA PRO A 383 -1.36 11.80 -3.84
C PRO A 383 -0.02 11.04 -3.86
N ASN A 384 -0.01 9.87 -4.50
CA ASN A 384 1.26 9.25 -4.88
C ASN A 384 1.90 10.07 -6.00
N PRO A 385 3.05 10.72 -5.77
CA PRO A 385 3.59 11.67 -6.75
C PRO A 385 4.01 11.01 -8.07
N SER A 386 4.41 9.73 -8.03
CA SER A 386 4.78 8.99 -9.25
C SER A 386 3.57 8.73 -10.15
N LEU A 387 2.44 8.32 -9.54
CA LEU A 387 1.18 8.11 -10.27
C LEU A 387 0.59 9.42 -10.79
N GLU A 388 0.63 10.46 -9.96
CA GLU A 388 0.15 11.79 -10.35
C GLU A 388 0.95 12.35 -11.54
N ARG A 389 2.29 12.34 -11.46
CA ARG A 389 3.15 12.85 -12.54
C ARG A 389 2.93 12.08 -13.83
N ALA A 390 2.83 10.74 -13.75
CA ALA A 390 2.58 9.90 -14.92
C ALA A 390 1.20 10.19 -15.55
N ALA A 391 0.14 10.34 -14.75
CA ALA A 391 -1.19 10.67 -15.24
C ALA A 391 -1.23 12.06 -15.89
N ARG A 392 -0.61 13.07 -15.27
CA ARG A 392 -0.46 14.41 -15.86
C ARG A 392 0.34 14.39 -17.17
N LYS A 393 1.36 13.52 -17.27
CA LYS A 393 2.14 13.36 -18.50
C LYS A 393 1.32 12.75 -19.63
N VAL A 394 0.49 11.76 -19.34
CA VAL A 394 -0.47 11.23 -20.34
C VAL A 394 -1.44 12.32 -20.79
N HIS A 395 -1.97 13.11 -19.86
CA HIS A 395 -2.84 14.25 -20.19
C HIS A 395 -2.15 15.29 -21.08
N GLU A 396 -0.88 15.63 -20.78
CA GLU A 396 -0.07 16.53 -21.60
C GLU A 396 0.08 16.00 -23.03
N TRP A 397 0.39 14.73 -23.22
CA TRP A 397 0.53 14.13 -24.54
C TRP A 397 -0.78 14.16 -25.35
N ARG A 398 -1.92 13.96 -24.67
CA ARG A 398 -3.24 14.06 -25.31
C ARG A 398 -3.59 15.50 -25.70
N SER A 399 -3.42 16.42 -24.78
CA SER A 399 -3.78 17.84 -24.96
C SER A 399 -2.91 18.53 -26.02
N THR A 400 -1.65 18.11 -26.15
CA THR A 400 -0.73 18.61 -27.20
C THR A 400 -0.86 17.88 -28.53
N GLY A 401 -1.71 16.84 -28.63
CA GLY A 401 -1.84 16.01 -29.83
C GLY A 401 -0.63 15.12 -30.12
N ALA A 402 0.30 14.98 -29.16
CA ALA A 402 1.45 14.08 -29.30
C ALA A 402 0.99 12.61 -29.32
N LEU A 403 -0.11 12.32 -28.64
CA LEU A 403 -0.73 11.00 -28.58
C LEU A 403 -2.13 11.07 -29.20
N PRO A 404 -2.43 10.30 -30.27
CA PRO A 404 -3.74 10.31 -30.91
C PRO A 404 -4.82 9.70 -30.00
N PRO A 405 -6.09 10.14 -30.11
CA PRO A 405 -7.20 9.68 -29.25
C PRO A 405 -7.41 8.16 -29.25
N GLU A 406 -7.12 7.50 -30.37
CA GLU A 406 -7.32 6.07 -30.59
C GLU A 406 -6.26 5.20 -29.88
N ALA A 407 -5.15 5.79 -29.46
CA ALA A 407 -4.08 5.07 -28.77
C ALA A 407 -4.52 4.64 -27.36
N ARG A 408 -4.77 3.35 -27.18
CA ARG A 408 -5.24 2.80 -25.91
C ARG A 408 -4.09 2.53 -24.95
N LEU A 409 -4.30 2.91 -23.69
CA LEU A 409 -3.39 2.70 -22.60
C LEU A 409 -3.68 1.37 -21.89
N LEU A 410 -2.65 0.60 -21.58
CA LEU A 410 -2.71 -0.52 -20.65
C LEU A 410 -2.03 -0.11 -19.34
N ASN A 411 -2.77 -0.11 -18.25
CA ASN A 411 -2.21 0.09 -16.91
C ASN A 411 -1.93 -1.26 -16.25
N LEU A 412 -0.72 -1.45 -15.75
CA LEU A 412 -0.34 -2.68 -15.04
C LEU A 412 -0.65 -2.63 -13.54
N GLN A 413 -1.00 -1.46 -13.01
CA GLN A 413 -1.53 -1.28 -11.66
C GLN A 413 -2.93 -0.69 -11.72
N PRO A 414 -3.90 -1.28 -11.00
CA PRO A 414 -5.27 -0.76 -10.92
C PRO A 414 -5.34 0.65 -10.38
N ASP A 415 -4.54 0.94 -9.36
CA ASP A 415 -4.44 2.26 -8.72
C ASP A 415 -4.24 3.41 -9.72
N PHE A 416 -3.47 3.16 -10.80
CA PHE A 416 -3.19 4.17 -11.81
C PHE A 416 -4.45 4.64 -12.54
N ALA A 417 -5.45 3.78 -12.71
CA ALA A 417 -6.73 4.12 -13.31
C ALA A 417 -7.45 5.25 -12.54
N SER A 418 -7.37 5.23 -11.22
CA SER A 418 -7.96 6.27 -10.37
C SER A 418 -7.28 7.63 -10.56
N TYR A 419 -5.95 7.64 -10.73
CA TYR A 419 -5.21 8.86 -11.03
C TYR A 419 -5.50 9.38 -12.44
N LEU A 420 -5.65 8.50 -13.42
CA LEU A 420 -6.09 8.89 -14.77
C LEU A 420 -7.45 9.58 -14.73
N ALA A 421 -8.42 9.01 -14.04
CA ALA A 421 -9.77 9.56 -13.93
C ALA A 421 -9.80 11.02 -13.46
N TRP A 422 -8.89 11.39 -12.55
CA TRP A 422 -8.82 12.75 -12.01
C TRP A 422 -7.86 13.66 -12.75
N TYR A 423 -6.61 13.22 -13.00
CA TYR A 423 -5.54 14.08 -13.54
C TYR A 423 -5.45 14.07 -15.07
N ALA A 424 -6.08 13.08 -15.73
CA ALA A 424 -6.18 12.99 -17.18
C ALA A 424 -7.64 12.77 -17.62
N PRO A 425 -8.53 13.77 -17.42
CA PRO A 425 -9.94 13.64 -17.76
C PRO A 425 -10.17 13.23 -19.20
N GLY A 426 -11.01 12.22 -19.41
CA GLY A 426 -11.28 11.65 -20.75
C GLY A 426 -10.36 10.50 -21.14
N GLU A 427 -9.26 10.26 -20.43
CA GLU A 427 -8.44 9.07 -20.63
C GLU A 427 -9.09 7.86 -19.98
N ARG A 428 -9.08 6.71 -20.66
CA ARG A 428 -9.68 5.47 -20.17
C ARG A 428 -8.61 4.42 -19.92
N SER A 429 -8.74 3.70 -18.80
CA SER A 429 -7.86 2.61 -18.42
C SER A 429 -8.34 1.25 -18.96
N PHE A 430 -7.49 0.24 -18.88
CA PHE A 430 -7.88 -1.14 -19.16
C PHE A 430 -8.54 -1.80 -17.95
N PHE A 431 -7.98 -1.65 -16.76
CA PHE A 431 -8.41 -2.36 -15.56
C PHE A 431 -8.29 -1.46 -14.31
N ASP A 432 -9.24 -1.57 -13.39
CA ASP A 432 -9.25 -0.81 -12.13
C ASP A 432 -9.77 -1.65 -10.95
N ASP A 433 -9.89 -1.03 -9.77
CA ASP A 433 -10.28 -1.69 -8.52
C ASP A 433 -11.77 -2.09 -8.45
N ARG A 434 -12.58 -1.79 -9.46
CA ARG A 434 -14.00 -2.20 -9.54
C ARG A 434 -14.12 -3.64 -10.03
N LEU A 435 -13.64 -4.59 -9.23
CA LEU A 435 -13.46 -5.99 -9.60
C LEU A 435 -14.75 -6.65 -10.12
N ALA A 436 -15.92 -6.29 -9.56
CA ALA A 436 -17.21 -6.77 -10.06
C ALA A 436 -17.49 -6.37 -11.52
N PHE A 437 -17.04 -5.17 -11.91
CA PHE A 437 -17.20 -4.64 -13.25
C PHE A 437 -16.24 -5.29 -14.24
N HIS A 438 -15.01 -5.57 -13.81
CA HIS A 438 -13.94 -6.18 -14.62
C HIS A 438 -13.85 -7.71 -14.49
N ARG A 439 -14.94 -8.36 -14.10
CA ARG A 439 -14.98 -9.81 -13.84
C ARG A 439 -14.47 -10.64 -15.01
N ASP A 440 -14.84 -10.28 -16.25
CA ASP A 440 -14.51 -11.06 -17.42
C ASP A 440 -13.04 -10.89 -17.85
N GLU A 441 -12.45 -9.72 -17.57
CA GLU A 441 -11.05 -9.41 -17.88
C GLU A 441 -10.09 -9.86 -16.79
N ALA A 442 -10.57 -10.15 -15.58
CA ALA A 442 -9.73 -10.41 -14.40
C ALA A 442 -8.74 -11.57 -14.60
N GLY A 443 -9.20 -12.66 -15.22
CA GLY A 443 -8.36 -13.83 -15.50
C GLY A 443 -7.23 -13.51 -16.46
N GLU A 444 -7.54 -12.77 -17.52
CA GLU A 444 -6.59 -12.38 -18.55
C GLU A 444 -5.61 -11.33 -18.04
N TYR A 445 -6.10 -10.38 -17.25
CA TYR A 445 -5.26 -9.38 -16.58
C TYR A 445 -4.29 -10.03 -15.57
N ALA A 446 -4.74 -11.00 -14.80
CA ALA A 446 -3.87 -11.76 -13.89
C ALA A 446 -2.81 -12.58 -14.66
N ALA A 447 -3.19 -13.19 -15.80
CA ALA A 447 -2.27 -13.92 -16.67
C ALA A 447 -1.21 -13.00 -17.27
N LEU A 448 -1.60 -11.82 -17.75
CA LEU A 448 -0.69 -10.77 -18.21
C LEU A 448 0.33 -10.37 -17.15
N ARG A 449 -0.14 -10.06 -15.93
CA ARG A 449 0.74 -9.64 -14.82
C ARG A 449 1.72 -10.75 -14.44
N ARG A 450 1.25 -11.99 -14.35
CA ARG A 450 2.09 -13.18 -14.10
C ARG A 450 3.15 -13.32 -15.20
N TYR A 451 2.76 -13.24 -16.47
CA TYR A 451 3.66 -13.31 -17.62
C TYR A 451 4.78 -12.27 -17.54
N LEU A 452 4.41 -11.00 -17.30
CA LEU A 452 5.36 -9.89 -17.18
C LEU A 452 6.23 -9.97 -15.92
N SER A 453 5.76 -10.59 -14.83
CA SER A 453 6.53 -10.80 -13.59
C SER A 453 7.53 -11.94 -13.71
N THR A 454 7.40 -12.80 -14.69
CA THR A 454 8.30 -13.93 -14.92
C THR A 454 9.60 -13.45 -15.56
N THR A 455 10.67 -13.40 -14.78
CA THR A 455 12.00 -12.94 -15.25
C THR A 455 12.77 -13.98 -16.06
N ASP A 456 12.49 -15.27 -15.86
CA ASP A 456 13.13 -16.37 -16.62
C ASP A 456 12.52 -16.48 -18.02
N PRO A 457 13.28 -16.18 -19.10
CA PRO A 457 12.75 -16.28 -20.46
C PRO A 457 12.29 -17.70 -20.86
N ARG A 458 12.85 -18.75 -20.27
CA ARG A 458 12.47 -20.13 -20.56
C ARG A 458 11.09 -20.45 -20.01
N LYS A 459 10.82 -20.04 -18.75
CA LYS A 459 9.51 -20.19 -18.12
C LYS A 459 8.46 -19.34 -18.85
N ARG A 460 8.83 -18.13 -19.27
CA ARG A 460 7.94 -17.24 -20.02
C ARG A 460 7.50 -17.81 -21.37
N ARG A 461 8.43 -18.45 -22.11
CA ARG A 461 8.09 -19.14 -23.37
C ARG A 461 7.17 -20.34 -23.20
N GLN A 462 7.11 -20.91 -22.00
CA GLN A 462 6.22 -22.02 -21.67
C GLN A 462 4.86 -21.56 -21.13
N ASP A 463 4.70 -20.26 -20.83
CA ASP A 463 3.42 -19.70 -20.39
C ASP A 463 2.45 -19.71 -21.59
N PRO A 464 1.22 -20.21 -21.41
CA PRO A 464 0.22 -20.27 -22.47
C PRO A 464 -0.32 -18.88 -22.88
N PHE A 465 0.03 -17.81 -22.18
CA PHE A 465 -0.46 -16.47 -22.43
C PHE A 465 0.26 -15.85 -23.65
N ASP A 466 -0.53 -15.50 -24.70
CA ASP A 466 -0.01 -14.80 -25.86
C ASP A 466 -0.16 -13.28 -25.68
N LEU A 467 0.96 -12.63 -25.32
CA LEU A 467 1.01 -11.18 -25.12
C LEU A 467 0.67 -10.41 -26.41
N ASN A 468 1.14 -10.86 -27.59
CA ASN A 468 0.93 -10.15 -28.84
C ASN A 468 -0.54 -10.20 -29.28
N GLU A 469 -1.17 -11.35 -29.14
CA GLU A 469 -2.60 -11.51 -29.39
C GLU A 469 -3.41 -10.60 -28.44
N PHE A 470 -3.10 -10.63 -27.16
CA PHE A 470 -3.75 -9.80 -26.15
C PHE A 470 -3.66 -8.29 -26.49
N LEU A 471 -2.46 -7.80 -26.80
CA LEU A 471 -2.24 -6.39 -27.12
C LEU A 471 -2.95 -5.98 -28.40
N THR A 472 -2.90 -6.82 -29.43
CA THR A 472 -3.53 -6.56 -30.73
C THR A 472 -5.06 -6.54 -30.62
N ARG A 473 -5.64 -7.54 -29.97
CA ARG A 473 -7.10 -7.66 -29.77
C ARG A 473 -7.67 -6.47 -29.00
N ASN A 474 -6.97 -6.01 -27.97
CA ASN A 474 -7.40 -4.89 -27.16
C ASN A 474 -7.01 -3.51 -27.74
N GLY A 475 -6.26 -3.48 -28.85
CA GLY A 475 -5.81 -2.24 -29.49
C GLY A 475 -4.86 -1.42 -28.63
N ILE A 476 -4.02 -2.08 -27.82
CA ILE A 476 -3.08 -1.42 -26.91
C ILE A 476 -1.96 -0.75 -27.70
N ALA A 477 -1.72 0.51 -27.43
CA ALA A 477 -0.63 1.26 -28.04
C ALA A 477 0.55 1.45 -27.10
N PHE A 478 0.27 1.61 -25.81
CA PHE A 478 1.30 1.85 -24.80
C PHE A 478 0.89 1.31 -23.42
N VAL A 479 1.88 1.11 -22.58
CA VAL A 479 1.75 0.57 -21.23
C VAL A 479 2.31 1.57 -20.22
N VAL A 480 1.60 1.76 -19.12
CA VAL A 480 2.15 2.46 -17.94
C VAL A 480 2.32 1.46 -16.81
N HIS A 481 3.54 1.37 -16.32
CA HIS A 481 3.91 0.58 -15.17
C HIS A 481 4.37 1.50 -14.04
N ALA A 482 3.67 1.48 -12.92
CA ALA A 482 3.94 2.32 -11.75
C ALA A 482 3.99 1.45 -10.50
N PRO A 483 5.04 0.67 -10.34
CA PRO A 483 5.05 -0.44 -9.39
C PRO A 483 5.04 -0.05 -7.92
N GLY A 484 4.44 -0.92 -7.09
CA GLY A 484 4.74 -1.03 -5.67
C GLY A 484 6.21 -1.43 -5.42
N ARG A 485 6.69 -1.37 -4.18
CA ARG A 485 8.14 -1.45 -3.90
C ARG A 485 8.83 -2.79 -4.20
N SER A 486 8.15 -3.93 -4.16
CA SER A 486 8.78 -5.26 -4.22
C SER A 486 8.65 -6.00 -5.56
N GLU A 487 7.53 -5.85 -6.27
CA GLU A 487 7.25 -6.58 -7.53
C GLU A 487 7.75 -5.87 -8.78
N SER A 488 8.14 -4.66 -8.60
CA SER A 488 8.46 -3.66 -9.61
C SER A 488 9.54 -4.04 -10.57
N ARG A 489 10.57 -4.69 -10.01
CA ARG A 489 11.81 -4.92 -10.75
C ARG A 489 11.62 -5.94 -11.87
N ALA A 490 10.85 -6.99 -11.61
CA ALA A 490 10.65 -8.06 -12.56
C ALA A 490 9.92 -7.59 -13.82
N MET A 491 8.79 -6.90 -13.67
CA MET A 491 8.02 -6.38 -14.81
C MET A 491 8.79 -5.32 -15.59
N LEU A 492 9.46 -4.38 -14.90
CA LEU A 492 10.30 -3.38 -15.55
C LEU A 492 11.42 -4.04 -16.38
N VAL A 493 12.14 -4.99 -15.78
CA VAL A 493 13.21 -5.70 -16.48
C VAL A 493 12.65 -6.44 -17.70
N THR A 494 11.49 -7.07 -17.55
CA THR A 494 10.81 -7.77 -18.67
C THR A 494 10.43 -6.81 -19.80
N LEU A 495 9.85 -5.65 -19.47
CA LEU A 495 9.49 -4.64 -20.47
C LEU A 495 10.73 -4.05 -21.16
N TRP A 496 11.82 -3.88 -20.43
CA TRP A 496 13.06 -3.37 -21.01
C TRP A 496 13.83 -4.41 -21.84
N GLN A 497 13.84 -5.67 -21.42
CA GLN A 497 14.63 -6.70 -22.13
C GLN A 497 14.03 -7.08 -23.48
N GLY A 498 12.71 -6.98 -23.66
CA GLY A 498 12.02 -7.49 -24.84
C GLY A 498 12.11 -9.02 -24.95
N GLU A 499 11.37 -9.63 -25.86
CA GLU A 499 11.46 -11.08 -26.08
C GLU A 499 12.68 -11.50 -26.90
N ASP A 500 13.21 -10.63 -27.75
CA ASP A 500 14.36 -10.94 -28.61
C ASP A 500 15.56 -10.04 -28.32
N VAL A 501 16.59 -10.63 -27.78
CA VAL A 501 17.93 -10.03 -27.58
C VAL A 501 18.60 -9.64 -28.92
N GLY A 502 17.91 -9.78 -30.03
CA GLY A 502 18.54 -9.72 -31.34
C GLY A 502 18.20 -8.55 -32.24
N THR A 503 16.96 -8.09 -32.41
CA THR A 503 16.65 -7.28 -33.59
C THR A 503 15.63 -6.16 -33.49
N ASN A 504 14.70 -6.15 -32.54
CA ASN A 504 13.82 -4.98 -32.30
C ASN A 504 13.20 -5.07 -30.89
N PRO A 505 13.38 -4.05 -30.05
CA PRO A 505 12.66 -4.03 -28.79
C PRO A 505 11.16 -3.92 -29.08
N GLU A 506 10.36 -4.87 -28.58
CA GLU A 506 8.89 -4.78 -28.70
C GLU A 506 8.36 -3.60 -27.92
N TRP A 507 9.05 -3.24 -26.84
CA TRP A 507 8.75 -2.11 -25.98
C TRP A 507 9.79 -1.01 -26.13
N VAL A 508 9.34 0.20 -26.30
CA VAL A 508 10.17 1.40 -26.39
C VAL A 508 9.83 2.28 -25.20
N LEU A 509 10.82 2.57 -24.36
CA LEU A 509 10.62 3.51 -23.26
C LEU A 509 10.29 4.89 -23.83
N TRP A 510 9.21 5.50 -23.32
CA TRP A 510 8.78 6.85 -23.69
C TRP A 510 9.10 7.86 -22.57
N ASP A 511 8.85 7.48 -21.31
CA ASP A 511 8.98 8.42 -20.20
C ASP A 511 9.22 7.70 -18.87
N VAL A 512 9.82 8.41 -17.92
CA VAL A 512 9.99 8.00 -16.53
C VAL A 512 9.58 9.14 -15.64
N GLN A 513 8.64 8.87 -14.70
CA GLN A 513 8.13 9.82 -13.72
C GLN A 513 8.14 9.20 -12.33
N GLY A 514 9.14 9.51 -11.52
CA GLY A 514 9.34 8.82 -10.25
C GLY A 514 9.54 7.32 -10.48
N ARG A 515 8.68 6.47 -9.87
CA ARG A 515 8.68 5.01 -10.11
C ARG A 515 7.96 4.58 -11.39
N SER A 516 7.18 5.47 -11.98
CA SER A 516 6.37 5.13 -13.15
C SER A 516 7.22 5.18 -14.41
N ALA A 517 7.08 4.15 -15.25
CA ALA A 517 7.70 4.11 -16.57
C ALA A 517 6.62 3.83 -17.62
N THR A 518 6.66 4.57 -18.72
CA THR A 518 5.74 4.46 -19.84
C THR A 518 6.45 3.89 -21.05
N PHE A 519 5.86 2.86 -21.67
CA PHE A 519 6.42 2.16 -22.81
C PHE A 519 5.44 2.15 -23.98
N GLY A 520 5.89 2.54 -25.16
CA GLY A 520 5.18 2.34 -26.41
C GLY A 520 5.41 0.93 -26.96
N TRP A 521 4.34 0.28 -27.44
CA TRP A 521 4.46 -1.00 -28.13
C TRP A 521 4.86 -0.80 -29.60
N ALA A 522 6.01 -1.32 -30.00
CA ALA A 522 6.59 -1.08 -31.30
C ALA A 522 5.75 -1.65 -32.47
N ARG A 523 4.94 -2.70 -32.22
CA ARG A 523 4.08 -3.33 -33.25
C ARG A 523 2.68 -2.72 -33.30
N GLN A 524 2.36 -1.75 -32.48
CA GLN A 524 1.07 -1.05 -32.51
C GLN A 524 0.87 -0.29 -33.84
N ARG A 525 -0.38 -0.02 -34.20
CA ARG A 525 -0.72 0.63 -35.48
C ARG A 525 -1.52 1.93 -35.35
N THR A 526 -1.85 2.30 -34.11
CA THR A 526 -2.72 3.46 -33.83
C THR A 526 -1.93 4.77 -33.72
N VAL A 527 -0.69 4.71 -33.22
CA VAL A 527 0.18 5.89 -33.14
C VAL A 527 1.06 5.95 -34.40
N PRO A 528 0.98 7.05 -35.18
CA PRO A 528 1.84 7.22 -36.36
C PRO A 528 3.33 7.14 -35.99
N THR A 529 4.16 6.55 -36.86
CA THR A 529 5.59 6.33 -36.59
C THR A 529 6.32 7.61 -36.17
N ALA A 530 6.04 8.74 -36.83
CA ALA A 530 6.66 10.02 -36.50
C ALA A 530 6.27 10.55 -35.10
N ALA A 531 5.04 10.24 -34.62
CA ALA A 531 4.60 10.57 -33.27
C ALA A 531 5.23 9.61 -32.25
N PHE A 532 5.26 8.33 -32.57
CA PHE A 532 5.89 7.28 -31.75
C PHE A 532 7.38 7.56 -31.50
N ASP A 533 8.12 7.94 -32.56
CA ASP A 533 9.54 8.26 -32.45
C ASP A 533 9.80 9.55 -31.66
N ARG A 534 8.89 10.53 -31.74
CA ARG A 534 8.99 11.77 -30.92
C ARG A 534 8.78 11.49 -29.43
N LEU A 535 7.95 10.50 -29.05
CA LEU A 535 7.72 10.10 -27.68
C LEU A 535 8.85 9.24 -27.11
N ARG A 536 9.73 8.69 -27.96
CA ARG A 536 10.85 7.85 -27.52
C ARG A 536 11.72 8.57 -26.51
N PHE A 537 12.00 7.91 -25.40
CA PHE A 537 12.96 8.38 -24.41
C PHE A 537 14.36 8.42 -25.04
N ASP A 538 14.86 9.62 -25.27
CA ASP A 538 16.20 9.85 -25.82
C ASP A 538 17.12 10.33 -24.68
N PRO A 539 17.88 9.42 -24.06
CA PRO A 539 18.72 9.78 -22.93
C PRO A 539 19.82 10.77 -23.30
N LEU A 540 20.32 10.74 -24.54
CA LEU A 540 21.39 11.65 -24.99
C LEU A 540 20.86 13.08 -25.07
N ARG A 541 19.69 13.27 -25.70
CA ARG A 541 19.05 14.57 -25.78
C ARG A 541 18.67 15.11 -24.39
N LEU A 542 18.09 14.26 -23.55
CA LEU A 542 17.66 14.65 -22.21
C LEU A 542 18.84 14.95 -21.27
N ALA A 543 19.96 14.25 -21.42
CA ALA A 543 21.13 14.45 -20.57
C ALA A 543 22.02 15.60 -21.04
N TYR A 544 22.15 15.83 -22.37
CA TYR A 544 23.18 16.73 -22.94
C TYR A 544 22.60 17.80 -23.87
N GLY A 545 21.31 17.78 -24.17
CA GLY A 545 20.61 18.84 -24.91
C GLY A 545 20.40 20.09 -24.06
N GLU A 546 19.78 21.12 -24.66
CA GLU A 546 19.35 22.30 -23.91
C GLU A 546 18.31 21.91 -22.87
N VAL A 547 18.65 22.06 -21.63
CA VAL A 547 17.82 21.77 -20.47
C VAL A 547 17.91 22.97 -19.54
N ASP A 548 16.80 23.33 -18.91
CA ASP A 548 16.83 24.26 -17.79
C ASP A 548 17.71 23.65 -16.68
N LEU A 549 18.89 24.18 -16.56
CA LEU A 549 19.83 23.74 -15.55
C LEU A 549 19.25 24.07 -14.18
N LEU A 550 19.29 23.11 -13.29
CA LEU A 550 19.03 23.38 -11.89
C LEU A 550 19.95 24.51 -11.43
N PRO A 551 19.45 25.47 -10.64
CA PRO A 551 20.30 26.51 -10.09
C PRO A 551 21.51 25.88 -9.40
N ALA A 552 22.67 26.51 -9.52
CA ALA A 552 23.88 26.03 -8.86
C ALA A 552 23.56 25.83 -7.37
N PRO A 553 23.85 24.66 -6.80
CA PRO A 553 23.59 24.42 -5.39
C PRO A 553 24.37 25.41 -4.54
N LYS A 554 23.75 25.97 -3.51
CA LYS A 554 24.45 26.79 -2.53
C LYS A 554 25.52 25.95 -1.84
N LYS A 555 26.56 26.60 -1.33
CA LYS A 555 27.65 25.91 -0.65
C LYS A 555 27.18 25.08 0.54
N GLU A 556 26.12 25.54 1.22
CA GLU A 556 25.45 24.86 2.32
C GLU A 556 24.74 23.57 1.84
N ASP A 557 24.18 23.57 0.64
CA ASP A 557 23.48 22.44 0.04
C ASP A 557 24.44 21.33 -0.39
N LEU A 558 25.72 21.67 -0.64
CA LEU A 558 26.75 20.71 -1.04
C LEU A 558 27.23 19.86 0.14
N ASN A 559 27.07 20.33 1.35
CA ASN A 559 27.54 19.65 2.54
C ASN A 559 26.60 19.82 3.74
N PRO A 560 25.32 19.41 3.61
CA PRO A 560 24.40 19.48 4.74
C PRO A 560 24.98 18.66 5.90
N PRO A 561 24.97 19.18 7.12
CA PRO A 561 25.41 18.41 8.28
C PRO A 561 24.53 17.16 8.40
N PRO A 562 25.08 16.04 8.88
CA PRO A 562 24.24 14.89 9.20
C PRO A 562 23.19 15.33 10.22
N PRO A 563 21.95 14.83 10.13
CA PRO A 563 20.94 15.14 11.13
C PRO A 563 21.47 14.75 12.50
N ALA A 564 21.23 15.61 13.49
CA ALA A 564 21.53 15.28 14.87
C ALA A 564 20.83 13.97 15.24
N ALA A 565 21.51 13.11 15.99
CA ALA A 565 20.93 11.85 16.44
C ALA A 565 19.61 12.15 17.16
N ALA A 566 18.50 11.75 16.54
CA ALA A 566 17.18 12.01 17.08
C ALA A 566 17.05 11.34 18.46
N ASP A 567 16.72 12.13 19.47
CA ASP A 567 16.41 11.60 20.79
C ASP A 567 15.09 10.78 20.74
N ILE A 568 14.78 10.09 21.82
CA ILE A 568 13.61 9.22 21.90
C ILE A 568 12.30 10.00 21.67
N TRP A 569 12.25 11.26 22.10
CA TRP A 569 11.10 12.14 21.93
C TRP A 569 10.96 12.65 20.51
N GLN A 570 12.08 12.98 19.84
CA GLN A 570 12.09 13.34 18.45
C GLN A 570 11.64 12.17 17.57
N ARG A 571 12.11 10.95 17.85
CA ARG A 571 11.64 9.74 17.14
C ARG A 571 10.15 9.50 17.34
N PHE A 572 9.62 9.80 18.52
CA PHE A 572 8.20 9.70 18.83
C PHE A 572 7.40 10.81 18.14
N LEU A 573 7.86 12.04 18.19
CA LEU A 573 7.12 13.21 17.75
C LEU A 573 7.32 13.51 16.24
N VAL A 574 8.48 13.20 15.66
CA VAL A 574 8.82 13.50 14.27
C VAL A 574 8.87 12.21 13.44
N PRO A 575 8.01 12.02 12.41
CA PRO A 575 8.11 10.87 11.52
C PRO A 575 9.36 10.99 10.67
N PRO A 576 9.93 9.89 10.22
CA PRO A 576 10.88 9.94 9.14
C PRO A 576 10.22 10.58 7.91
N PRO A 577 10.95 11.42 7.18
CA PRO A 577 10.45 12.00 5.94
C PRO A 577 10.08 10.87 4.95
N PRO A 578 9.05 11.05 4.13
CA PRO A 578 8.74 10.08 3.08
C PRO A 578 9.89 10.06 2.06
N PRO A 579 10.13 8.91 1.39
CA PRO A 579 11.12 8.83 0.34
C PRO A 579 10.77 9.85 -0.77
N PRO A 580 11.73 10.67 -1.18
CA PRO A 580 11.49 11.67 -2.21
C PRO A 580 11.24 10.98 -3.56
N VAL A 581 10.25 11.45 -4.30
CA VAL A 581 9.86 10.87 -5.60
C VAL A 581 11.01 10.87 -6.62
N ASP A 582 11.87 11.87 -6.57
CA ASP A 582 13.02 11.98 -7.46
C ASP A 582 14.12 10.95 -7.11
N ALA A 583 14.16 10.42 -5.88
CA ALA A 583 15.01 9.26 -5.55
C ALA A 583 14.46 7.98 -6.20
N GLU A 584 13.16 7.83 -6.27
CA GLU A 584 12.53 6.73 -6.97
C GLU A 584 12.76 6.80 -8.48
N GLU A 585 12.75 8.00 -9.05
CA GLU A 585 13.13 8.23 -10.46
C GLU A 585 14.60 7.87 -10.72
N ALA A 586 15.50 8.28 -9.84
CA ALA A 586 16.90 7.92 -9.93
C ALA A 586 17.11 6.40 -9.90
N PHE A 587 16.37 5.68 -9.06
CA PHE A 587 16.39 4.21 -9.02
C PHE A 587 15.95 3.58 -10.34
N VAL A 588 14.83 4.04 -10.92
CA VAL A 588 14.33 3.52 -12.20
C VAL A 588 15.32 3.78 -13.33
N LEU A 589 15.88 4.98 -13.39
CA LEU A 589 16.90 5.34 -14.37
C LEU A 589 18.17 4.49 -14.23
N GLN A 590 18.64 4.25 -13.01
CA GLN A 590 19.79 3.37 -12.78
C GLN A 590 19.52 1.93 -13.23
N LEU A 591 18.34 1.40 -12.91
CA LEU A 591 17.94 0.07 -13.35
C LEU A 591 17.91 -0.02 -14.88
N TYR A 592 17.40 1.01 -15.54
CA TYR A 592 17.43 1.12 -17.01
C TYR A 592 18.86 1.17 -17.56
N GLY A 593 19.73 1.99 -16.97
CA GLY A 593 21.15 2.07 -17.35
C GLY A 593 21.86 0.71 -17.25
N LYS A 594 21.63 -0.03 -16.16
CA LYS A 594 22.15 -1.40 -15.99
C LYS A 594 21.64 -2.34 -17.08
N THR A 595 20.36 -2.26 -17.43
CA THR A 595 19.80 -3.08 -18.51
C THR A 595 20.43 -2.75 -19.88
N LEU A 596 20.76 -1.48 -20.15
CA LEU A 596 21.49 -1.09 -21.37
C LEU A 596 22.90 -1.68 -21.39
N LEU A 597 23.60 -1.67 -20.24
CA LEU A 597 24.93 -2.26 -20.10
C LEU A 597 24.89 -3.78 -20.28
N ASP A 598 23.93 -4.47 -19.67
CA ASP A 598 23.77 -5.91 -19.81
C ASP A 598 23.48 -6.31 -21.27
N ARG A 599 22.66 -5.54 -21.99
CA ARG A 599 22.42 -5.75 -23.42
C ARG A 599 23.68 -5.56 -24.27
N ALA A 600 24.46 -4.54 -23.97
CA ALA A 600 25.72 -4.31 -24.67
C ALA A 600 26.70 -5.45 -24.42
N GLY A 601 26.83 -5.92 -23.18
CA GLY A 601 27.66 -7.06 -22.81
C GLY A 601 27.23 -8.35 -23.50
N ASN A 602 25.96 -8.66 -23.51
CA ASN A 602 25.42 -9.85 -24.19
C ASN A 602 25.65 -9.81 -25.71
N ARG A 603 25.48 -8.65 -26.36
CA ARG A 603 25.79 -8.51 -27.79
C ARG A 603 27.28 -8.70 -28.08
N GLN A 604 28.16 -8.20 -27.24
CA GLN A 604 29.57 -8.42 -27.37
C GLN A 604 29.96 -9.91 -27.21
N HIS A 605 29.38 -10.62 -26.24
CA HIS A 605 29.59 -12.06 -26.09
C HIS A 605 29.14 -12.88 -27.31
N GLN A 606 28.02 -12.52 -27.91
CA GLN A 606 27.54 -13.16 -29.14
C GLN A 606 28.48 -12.86 -30.34
N THR A 607 28.97 -11.63 -30.45
CA THR A 607 29.89 -11.24 -31.52
C THR A 607 31.26 -11.90 -31.33
N LEU A 608 31.72 -12.06 -30.09
CA LEU A 608 33.03 -12.65 -29.76
C LEU A 608 33.09 -14.19 -29.91
N GLN A 609 31.97 -14.88 -29.85
CA GLN A 609 31.90 -16.31 -30.24
C GLN A 609 32.20 -16.54 -31.73
N ILE A 610 32.11 -15.49 -32.56
CA ILE A 610 32.41 -15.57 -34.01
C ILE A 610 33.87 -15.20 -34.34
N VAL A 611 34.56 -14.53 -33.41
CA VAL A 611 35.95 -14.10 -33.64
C VAL A 611 36.89 -14.71 -32.60
N GLN A 612 37.44 -15.89 -32.96
CA GLN A 612 38.54 -16.49 -32.22
C GLN A 612 39.81 -15.66 -32.43
N TYR A 613 40.21 -14.87 -31.46
CA TYR A 613 41.55 -14.30 -31.42
C TYR A 613 42.42 -15.05 -30.41
N THR A 614 43.40 -15.72 -30.91
CA THR A 614 44.56 -16.27 -30.18
C THR A 614 45.55 -15.17 -29.93
N THR A 615 45.60 -14.61 -28.74
CA THR A 615 46.78 -13.95 -28.20
C THR A 615 46.85 -14.14 -26.70
N THR A 616 47.84 -14.94 -26.33
CA THR A 616 48.23 -15.21 -24.96
C THR A 616 48.98 -14.05 -24.34
N THR A 617 48.30 -13.26 -23.52
CA THR A 617 48.96 -12.49 -22.47
C THR A 617 48.04 -12.44 -21.25
N ARG A 618 48.45 -13.17 -20.22
CA ARG A 618 47.76 -13.18 -18.91
C ARG A 618 48.11 -11.87 -18.18
N PHE A 619 47.19 -10.95 -18.09
CA PHE A 619 47.16 -9.94 -17.05
C PHE A 619 45.91 -10.15 -16.20
N GLN A 620 46.11 -10.75 -15.05
CA GLN A 620 45.07 -10.88 -14.03
C GLN A 620 45.21 -9.73 -13.04
N THR A 621 44.61 -8.59 -13.32
CA THR A 621 44.28 -7.61 -12.26
C THR A 621 42.91 -7.03 -12.53
N PRO A 622 41.92 -7.24 -11.63
CA PRO A 622 40.55 -6.66 -11.69
C PRO A 622 40.60 -5.13 -11.82
N ALA A 623 41.63 -4.47 -11.31
CA ALA A 623 41.82 -3.03 -11.38
C ALA A 623 42.04 -2.50 -12.81
N LEU A 624 42.70 -3.26 -13.68
CA LEU A 624 43.00 -2.79 -15.04
C LEU A 624 41.74 -2.82 -15.94
N SER A 625 40.83 -3.74 -15.72
CA SER A 625 39.58 -3.85 -16.50
C SER A 625 38.61 -2.72 -16.24
N LEU A 626 38.66 -2.14 -15.06
CA LEU A 626 37.82 -0.99 -14.67
C LEU A 626 38.38 0.34 -15.16
N TRP A 627 39.70 0.46 -15.19
CA TRP A 627 40.41 1.70 -15.61
C TRP A 627 40.41 1.91 -17.12
N THR A 628 40.45 0.84 -17.89
CA THR A 628 40.65 0.91 -19.33
C THR A 628 39.37 0.60 -20.12
N GLY A 629 38.24 0.29 -19.45
CA GLY A 629 37.07 -0.22 -20.12
C GLY A 629 37.32 -1.60 -20.75
N LEU A 630 38.28 -2.34 -20.21
CA LEU A 630 38.62 -3.68 -20.64
C LEU A 630 38.08 -4.71 -19.67
N GLN A 631 37.43 -5.73 -20.15
CA GLN A 631 36.98 -6.86 -19.36
C GLN A 631 37.93 -8.04 -19.55
N ALA A 632 38.46 -8.57 -18.45
CA ALA A 632 39.30 -9.76 -18.50
C ALA A 632 38.41 -10.98 -18.73
N ASN A 633 38.61 -11.63 -19.89
CA ASN A 633 38.08 -12.95 -20.14
C ASN A 633 39.11 -13.98 -19.68
N PRO A 634 38.83 -14.89 -18.76
CA PRO A 634 39.76 -15.88 -18.25
C PRO A 634 40.39 -16.78 -19.36
N ASN A 635 39.73 -16.87 -20.51
CA ASN A 635 40.17 -17.70 -21.62
C ASN A 635 40.81 -16.95 -22.79
N ASN A 636 40.60 -15.65 -22.98
CA ASN A 636 40.91 -14.96 -24.23
C ASN A 636 41.57 -13.58 -24.10
N GLY A 637 42.04 -13.14 -22.92
CA GLY A 637 42.68 -11.87 -22.74
C GLY A 637 41.74 -10.68 -22.51
N LEU A 638 42.27 -9.47 -22.66
CA LEU A 638 41.54 -8.20 -22.42
C LEU A 638 40.67 -7.83 -23.64
N ILE A 639 39.37 -7.68 -23.43
CA ILE A 639 38.44 -7.25 -24.48
C ILE A 639 37.96 -5.84 -24.15
N PRO A 640 38.04 -4.89 -25.14
CA PRO A 640 37.49 -3.58 -24.93
C PRO A 640 35.96 -3.64 -24.71
N VAL A 641 35.52 -3.14 -23.57
CA VAL A 641 34.08 -3.01 -23.28
C VAL A 641 33.63 -1.67 -23.85
N ILE A 642 32.87 -1.71 -24.93
CA ILE A 642 32.23 -0.52 -25.51
C ILE A 642 30.96 -0.24 -24.73
N PHE A 643 31.01 0.78 -23.87
CA PHE A 643 29.81 1.24 -23.18
C PHE A 643 28.94 2.07 -24.12
N PRO A 644 27.65 1.77 -24.27
CA PRO A 644 26.76 2.59 -25.06
C PRO A 644 26.69 4.00 -24.47
N PRO A 645 26.78 5.05 -25.27
CA PRO A 645 26.74 6.44 -24.80
C PRO A 645 25.42 6.74 -24.05
N GLU A 646 24.35 6.04 -24.41
CA GLU A 646 23.05 6.11 -23.75
C GLU A 646 23.13 5.68 -22.28
N ALA A 647 23.93 4.70 -21.93
CA ALA A 647 24.09 4.27 -20.54
C ALA A 647 24.72 5.38 -19.67
N ARG A 648 25.71 6.12 -20.22
CA ARG A 648 26.29 7.27 -19.54
C ARG A 648 25.28 8.41 -19.41
N ALA A 649 24.52 8.66 -20.45
CA ALA A 649 23.45 9.66 -20.44
C ALA A 649 22.40 9.34 -19.38
N VAL A 650 21.96 8.09 -19.28
CA VAL A 650 21.00 7.64 -18.25
C VAL A 650 21.60 7.82 -16.85
N ALA A 651 22.86 7.47 -16.63
CA ALA A 651 23.53 7.70 -15.36
C ALA A 651 23.58 9.21 -15.00
N SER A 652 23.80 10.08 -15.98
CA SER A 652 23.75 11.54 -15.77
C SER A 652 22.35 12.03 -15.42
N LEU A 653 21.30 11.46 -16.01
CA LEU A 653 19.90 11.74 -15.65
C LEU A 653 19.60 11.25 -14.22
N ALA A 654 20.10 10.08 -13.84
CA ALA A 654 19.96 9.55 -12.48
C ALA A 654 20.65 10.46 -11.45
N VAL A 655 21.83 11.02 -11.77
CA VAL A 655 22.48 12.03 -10.92
C VAL A 655 21.57 13.26 -10.75
N ARG A 656 20.97 13.76 -11.82
CA ARG A 656 20.07 14.92 -11.73
C ARG A 656 18.85 14.64 -10.86
N ALA A 657 18.22 13.48 -11.05
CA ALA A 657 17.06 13.05 -10.23
C ALA A 657 17.46 12.90 -8.76
N ALA A 658 18.59 12.22 -8.48
CA ALA A 658 19.06 12.03 -7.11
C ALA A 658 19.45 13.36 -6.44
N ARG A 659 19.99 14.34 -7.18
CA ARG A 659 20.24 15.69 -6.65
C ARG A 659 18.98 16.42 -6.29
N ARG A 660 17.94 16.35 -7.14
CA ARG A 660 16.62 16.91 -6.79
C ARG A 660 16.06 16.24 -5.51
N ALA A 661 16.23 14.93 -5.37
CA ALA A 661 15.83 14.21 -4.16
C ALA A 661 16.55 14.70 -2.90
N VAL A 662 17.88 14.92 -2.98
CA VAL A 662 18.66 15.47 -1.87
C VAL A 662 18.18 16.88 -1.51
N LEU A 663 17.91 17.72 -2.50
CA LEU A 663 17.41 19.09 -2.26
C LEU A 663 16.02 19.10 -1.64
N ALA A 664 15.13 18.21 -2.09
CA ALA A 664 13.78 18.10 -1.57
C ALA A 664 13.69 17.51 -0.15
N SER A 665 14.62 16.59 0.19
CA SER A 665 14.63 15.89 1.49
C SER A 665 16.07 15.62 1.93
N PRO A 666 16.78 16.62 2.49
CA PRO A 666 18.20 16.52 2.85
C PRO A 666 18.48 15.48 3.95
N ASP A 667 17.48 15.17 4.77
CA ASP A 667 17.61 14.21 5.87
C ASP A 667 17.29 12.76 5.45
N HIS A 668 16.75 12.57 4.24
CA HIS A 668 16.42 11.23 3.74
C HIS A 668 17.63 10.54 3.13
N PRO A 669 17.94 9.27 3.49
CA PRO A 669 19.11 8.55 2.98
C PRO A 669 19.04 8.23 1.48
N ASP A 670 17.82 8.00 0.93
CA ASP A 670 17.63 7.52 -0.44
C ASP A 670 18.25 8.44 -1.49
N GLY A 671 18.10 9.77 -1.34
CA GLY A 671 18.67 10.74 -2.26
C GLY A 671 20.19 10.59 -2.38
N TYR A 672 20.88 10.50 -1.26
CA TYR A 672 22.33 10.31 -1.22
C TYR A 672 22.77 8.94 -1.72
N TYR A 673 22.00 7.89 -1.38
CA TYR A 673 22.30 6.54 -1.84
C TYR A 673 22.28 6.45 -3.36
N TYR A 674 21.18 6.89 -3.99
CA TYR A 674 21.06 6.84 -5.44
C TYR A 674 22.01 7.83 -6.12
N LEU A 675 22.33 8.96 -5.48
CA LEU A 675 23.36 9.87 -5.99
C LEU A 675 24.73 9.20 -6.00
N GLY A 676 25.09 8.50 -4.93
CA GLY A 676 26.33 7.75 -4.84
C GLY A 676 26.42 6.65 -5.89
N LEU A 677 25.35 5.87 -6.07
CA LEU A 677 25.28 4.83 -7.10
C LEU A 677 25.36 5.40 -8.51
N ALA A 678 24.65 6.50 -8.81
CA ALA A 678 24.67 7.11 -10.12
C ALA A 678 26.08 7.64 -10.49
N TYR A 679 26.80 8.21 -9.54
CA TYR A 679 28.20 8.57 -9.75
C TYR A 679 29.09 7.33 -9.91
N SER A 680 28.84 6.24 -9.19
CA SER A 680 29.55 4.98 -9.42
C SER A 680 29.30 4.46 -10.84
N ASP A 681 28.08 4.52 -11.34
CA ASP A 681 27.73 4.10 -12.69
C ASP A 681 28.43 4.98 -13.76
N ILE A 682 28.56 6.29 -13.52
CA ILE A 682 29.39 7.17 -14.37
C ILE A 682 30.87 6.76 -14.32
N GLY A 683 31.39 6.44 -13.15
CA GLY A 683 32.76 5.98 -12.95
C GLY A 683 33.08 4.70 -13.72
N PHE A 684 32.12 3.78 -13.87
CA PHE A 684 32.29 2.61 -14.73
C PHE A 684 32.39 2.93 -16.22
N THR A 685 31.88 4.09 -16.66
CA THR A 685 31.85 4.49 -18.06
C THR A 685 32.88 5.53 -18.41
N ALA A 686 33.59 6.09 -17.42
CA ALA A 686 34.63 7.10 -17.61
C ALA A 686 35.71 6.98 -16.51
N PRO A 687 37.01 6.99 -16.86
CA PRO A 687 38.09 6.89 -15.88
C PRO A 687 38.33 8.26 -15.22
N PHE A 688 37.60 8.55 -14.14
CA PHE A 688 37.83 9.77 -13.36
C PHE A 688 37.87 9.44 -11.87
N ASP A 689 38.99 9.57 -11.22
CA ASP A 689 39.18 9.36 -9.79
C ASP A 689 38.25 10.21 -8.94
N LEU A 690 37.91 11.41 -9.42
CA LEU A 690 36.97 12.32 -8.71
C LEU A 690 35.55 11.74 -8.60
N VAL A 691 35.13 10.98 -9.59
CA VAL A 691 33.75 10.37 -9.59
C VAL A 691 33.64 9.33 -8.50
N ASP A 692 34.69 8.53 -8.29
CA ASP A 692 34.72 7.53 -7.21
C ASP A 692 34.72 8.21 -5.83
N VAL A 693 35.46 9.31 -5.66
CA VAL A 693 35.43 10.09 -4.42
C VAL A 693 34.04 10.63 -4.14
N VAL A 694 33.35 11.20 -5.14
CA VAL A 694 32.00 11.73 -5.00
C VAL A 694 31.00 10.60 -4.69
N SER A 695 31.16 9.43 -5.30
CA SER A 695 30.37 8.23 -4.98
C SER A 695 30.55 7.84 -3.51
N VAL A 696 31.78 7.67 -3.03
CA VAL A 696 32.10 7.33 -1.63
C VAL A 696 31.47 8.33 -0.67
N VAL A 697 31.62 9.62 -0.91
CA VAL A 697 31.10 10.69 -0.04
C VAL A 697 29.58 10.60 0.06
N ASN A 698 28.88 10.38 -1.05
CA ASN A 698 27.41 10.31 -1.02
C ASN A 698 26.90 9.01 -0.39
N LEU A 699 27.56 7.88 -0.63
CA LEU A 699 27.22 6.63 0.07
C LEU A 699 27.48 6.72 1.58
N ALA A 700 28.57 7.38 2.00
CA ALA A 700 28.84 7.64 3.41
C ALA A 700 27.79 8.57 4.05
N ARG A 701 27.30 9.56 3.31
CA ARG A 701 26.20 10.44 3.75
C ARG A 701 24.87 9.66 3.88
N ALA A 702 24.59 8.75 2.96
CA ALA A 702 23.45 7.84 3.09
C ALA A 702 23.60 6.97 4.35
N ARG A 703 24.81 6.43 4.57
CA ARG A 703 25.11 5.61 5.75
C ARG A 703 24.91 6.38 7.07
N ALA A 704 25.33 7.62 7.14
CA ALA A 704 25.19 8.47 8.33
C ALA A 704 23.72 8.75 8.69
N ARG A 705 22.76 8.50 7.78
CA ARG A 705 21.31 8.68 7.98
C ARG A 705 20.58 7.37 8.28
N VAL A 706 21.28 6.26 8.34
CA VAL A 706 20.77 4.94 8.66
C VAL A 706 21.23 4.55 10.06
N PRO A 707 20.41 3.92 10.92
CA PRO A 707 20.81 3.45 12.25
C PRO A 707 22.00 2.49 12.20
N ASP A 708 22.85 2.52 13.23
CA ASP A 708 24.02 1.62 13.34
C ASP A 708 23.63 0.16 13.57
N THR A 709 22.48 -0.06 14.22
CA THR A 709 21.99 -1.41 14.49
C THR A 709 20.73 -1.67 13.66
N PRO A 710 20.50 -2.91 13.22
CA PRO A 710 19.25 -3.30 12.57
C PRO A 710 18.07 -2.98 13.48
N THR A 711 17.17 -2.13 13.01
CA THR A 711 15.94 -1.72 13.67
C THR A 711 14.78 -1.91 12.71
N GLN A 712 13.55 -1.61 13.16
CA GLN A 712 12.37 -1.55 12.26
C GLN A 712 12.43 -0.41 11.22
N PHE A 713 13.47 0.40 11.24
CA PHE A 713 13.69 1.43 10.23
C PHE A 713 13.93 0.76 8.88
N ARG A 714 13.00 0.95 7.95
CA ARG A 714 13.10 0.47 6.57
C ARG A 714 13.24 1.67 5.65
N PRO A 715 14.47 2.04 5.26
CA PRO A 715 14.66 3.04 4.20
C PRO A 715 14.11 2.50 2.87
N GLY A 716 13.97 3.36 1.88
CA GLY A 716 13.51 2.99 0.54
C GLY A 716 14.43 2.02 -0.20
N PHE A 717 15.59 1.68 0.36
CA PHE A 717 16.60 0.78 -0.20
C PHE A 717 17.06 -0.27 0.82
N ASP A 718 17.72 -1.32 0.32
CA ASP A 718 18.31 -2.38 1.14
C ASP A 718 19.59 -1.89 1.82
N VAL A 719 19.62 -1.85 3.15
CA VAL A 719 20.78 -1.40 3.93
C VAL A 719 21.99 -2.33 3.77
N ALA A 720 21.75 -3.62 3.55
CA ALA A 720 22.85 -4.55 3.21
C ALA A 720 23.50 -4.18 1.88
N GLU A 721 22.71 -3.80 0.88
CA GLU A 721 23.24 -3.30 -0.39
C GLU A 721 23.97 -1.95 -0.24
N LEU A 722 23.48 -1.04 0.61
CA LEU A 722 24.21 0.18 0.95
C LEU A 722 25.60 -0.13 1.53
N GLY A 723 25.66 -1.01 2.54
CA GLY A 723 26.92 -1.40 3.18
C GLY A 723 27.89 -2.05 2.18
N LYS A 724 27.39 -2.96 1.34
CA LYS A 724 28.18 -3.59 0.28
C LYS A 724 28.72 -2.56 -0.73
N ASN A 725 27.87 -1.69 -1.24
CA ASN A 725 28.27 -0.67 -2.22
C ASN A 725 29.27 0.31 -1.62
N LEU A 726 29.11 0.68 -0.35
CA LEU A 726 30.06 1.53 0.37
C LEU A 726 31.41 0.80 0.58
N ALA A 727 31.39 -0.49 0.90
CA ALA A 727 32.60 -1.30 1.02
C ALA A 727 33.37 -1.37 -0.32
N ILE A 728 32.66 -1.55 -1.44
CA ILE A 728 33.25 -1.54 -2.78
C ILE A 728 33.87 -0.15 -3.09
N ALA A 729 33.11 0.92 -2.80
CA ALA A 729 33.56 2.28 -3.08
C ALA A 729 34.80 2.64 -2.25
N HIS A 730 34.87 2.31 -0.98
CA HIS A 730 36.07 2.51 -0.16
C HIS A 730 37.25 1.68 -0.61
N ALA A 731 37.04 0.45 -1.06
CA ALA A 731 38.12 -0.41 -1.57
C ALA A 731 38.68 0.12 -2.89
N ARG A 732 37.92 0.86 -3.67
CA ARG A 732 38.34 1.48 -4.95
C ARG A 732 38.90 2.88 -4.79
N ALA A 733 38.67 3.54 -3.68
CA ALA A 733 39.13 4.89 -3.42
C ALA A 733 40.65 4.97 -3.56
N VAL A 734 41.18 6.13 -3.97
CA VAL A 734 42.61 6.37 -4.11
C VAL A 734 43.04 7.40 -3.05
N PRO A 735 43.84 7.02 -2.03
CA PRO A 735 44.28 5.64 -1.74
C PRO A 735 43.14 4.75 -1.21
N PRO A 736 43.25 3.42 -1.39
CA PRO A 736 42.25 2.49 -0.91
C PRO A 736 42.06 2.55 0.62
N ARG A 737 40.85 2.65 1.07
CA ARG A 737 40.45 2.71 2.50
C ARG A 737 39.90 1.36 2.95
N GLN A 738 40.78 0.37 3.11
CA GLN A 738 40.41 -1.01 3.43
C GLN A 738 39.76 -1.15 4.81
N ASP A 739 40.18 -0.32 5.78
CA ASP A 739 39.60 -0.20 7.11
C ASP A 739 38.10 0.13 7.03
N LEU A 740 37.74 1.20 6.34
CA LEU A 740 36.38 1.64 6.14
C LEU A 740 35.56 0.67 5.26
N ALA A 741 36.24 0.06 4.28
CA ALA A 741 35.61 -0.97 3.46
C ALA A 741 35.20 -2.20 4.28
N LEU A 742 36.06 -2.62 5.24
CA LEU A 742 35.78 -3.72 6.16
C LEU A 742 34.59 -3.39 7.07
N ASP A 743 34.55 -2.20 7.65
CA ASP A 743 33.48 -1.78 8.55
C ASP A 743 32.13 -1.66 7.82
N ALA A 744 32.15 -1.12 6.59
CA ALA A 744 30.95 -1.06 5.77
C ALA A 744 30.45 -2.48 5.39
N HIS A 745 31.36 -3.43 5.16
CA HIS A 745 31.02 -4.80 4.86
C HIS A 745 30.43 -5.54 6.07
N LYS A 746 30.99 -5.33 7.27
CA LYS A 746 30.42 -5.85 8.52
C LYS A 746 28.99 -5.39 8.74
N LEU A 747 28.72 -4.12 8.44
CA LEU A 747 27.36 -3.57 8.50
C LEU A 747 26.42 -4.31 7.54
N ALA A 748 26.85 -4.53 6.29
CA ALA A 748 26.06 -5.26 5.30
C ALA A 748 25.68 -6.65 5.78
N VAL A 749 26.65 -7.38 6.35
CA VAL A 749 26.44 -8.72 6.89
C VAL A 749 25.47 -8.68 8.06
N ALA A 750 25.63 -7.74 9.00
CA ALA A 750 24.75 -7.63 10.17
C ALA A 750 23.28 -7.36 9.80
N TYR A 751 23.03 -6.49 8.83
CA TYR A 751 21.68 -6.23 8.35
C TYR A 751 21.09 -7.41 7.58
N LEU A 752 21.90 -8.13 6.81
CA LEU A 752 21.43 -9.28 6.06
C LEU A 752 21.13 -10.49 6.97
N HIS A 753 21.92 -10.67 8.05
CA HIS A 753 21.60 -11.64 9.11
C HIS A 753 20.22 -11.38 9.68
N ARG A 754 19.96 -10.14 10.05
CA ARG A 754 18.67 -9.75 10.61
C ARG A 754 17.52 -9.96 9.62
N ASP A 755 17.70 -9.60 8.34
CA ASP A 755 16.70 -9.85 7.28
C ASP A 755 16.41 -11.34 7.10
N VAL A 756 17.43 -12.20 7.20
CA VAL A 756 17.27 -13.67 7.15
C VAL A 756 16.52 -14.18 8.37
N GLU A 757 16.90 -13.78 9.58
CA GLU A 757 16.22 -14.15 10.82
C GLU A 757 14.74 -13.74 10.83
N ASP A 758 14.44 -12.51 10.42
CA ASP A 758 13.08 -11.98 10.36
C ASP A 758 12.23 -12.77 9.34
N ARG A 759 12.80 -13.14 8.18
CA ARG A 759 12.11 -13.96 7.16
C ARG A 759 11.93 -15.41 7.59
N GLU A 760 12.89 -15.98 8.30
CA GLU A 760 12.77 -17.33 8.89
C GLU A 760 11.64 -17.38 9.92
N ALA A 761 11.59 -16.39 10.79
CA ALA A 761 10.54 -16.26 11.81
C ALA A 761 9.14 -16.07 11.17
N ALA A 762 9.08 -15.36 10.04
CA ALA A 762 7.83 -15.10 9.32
C ALA A 762 7.37 -16.28 8.44
N LEU A 763 8.27 -17.16 8.00
CA LEU A 763 7.96 -18.23 7.03
C LEU A 763 6.81 -19.17 7.47
N PRO A 764 6.70 -19.60 8.75
CA PRO A 764 5.59 -20.43 9.20
C PRO A 764 4.22 -19.76 9.05
N ALA A 765 4.18 -18.43 9.11
CA ALA A 765 2.97 -17.63 9.00
C ALA A 765 2.57 -17.31 7.54
N VAL A 766 3.42 -17.64 6.57
CA VAL A 766 3.12 -17.43 5.15
C VAL A 766 2.07 -18.44 4.68
N PRO A 767 1.02 -18.01 3.95
CA PRO A 767 0.03 -18.89 3.35
C PRO A 767 0.67 -20.02 2.52
N THR A 768 0.05 -21.19 2.51
CA THR A 768 0.64 -22.41 1.91
C THR A 768 0.95 -22.25 0.43
N ASP A 769 0.11 -21.50 -0.29
CA ASP A 769 0.27 -21.19 -1.72
C ASP A 769 1.42 -20.23 -2.03
N ALA A 770 1.76 -19.36 -1.08
CA ALA A 770 2.88 -18.42 -1.20
C ALA A 770 4.16 -18.89 -0.50
N ARG A 771 4.07 -19.97 0.30
CA ARG A 771 5.19 -20.45 1.14
C ARG A 771 6.38 -20.92 0.32
N GLU A 772 6.15 -21.58 -0.80
CA GLU A 772 7.24 -22.02 -1.68
C GLU A 772 8.02 -20.85 -2.25
N ALA A 773 7.33 -19.81 -2.71
CA ALA A 773 7.96 -18.59 -3.21
C ALA A 773 8.71 -17.84 -2.09
N ALA A 774 8.12 -17.75 -0.89
CA ALA A 774 8.77 -17.13 0.27
C ALA A 774 10.00 -17.93 0.73
N ALA A 775 9.92 -19.26 0.72
CA ALA A 775 11.04 -20.14 1.04
C ALA A 775 12.17 -20.00 0.00
N ALA A 776 11.84 -19.88 -1.29
CA ALA A 776 12.82 -19.64 -2.34
C ALA A 776 13.52 -18.27 -2.15
N GLN A 777 12.77 -17.22 -1.81
CA GLN A 777 13.35 -15.90 -1.49
C GLN A 777 14.25 -15.95 -0.26
N LEU A 778 13.86 -16.67 0.78
CA LEU A 778 14.67 -16.85 1.98
C LEU A 778 15.96 -17.60 1.64
N GLU A 779 15.88 -18.64 0.82
CA GLU A 779 17.06 -19.40 0.39
C GLU A 779 18.01 -18.56 -0.47
N ASP A 780 17.49 -17.69 -1.32
CA ASP A 780 18.31 -16.74 -2.08
C ASP A 780 19.01 -15.73 -1.15
N ARG A 781 18.31 -15.24 -0.10
CA ARG A 781 18.91 -14.36 0.91
C ARG A 781 19.97 -15.07 1.75
N ARG A 782 19.77 -16.35 2.13
CA ARG A 782 20.78 -17.16 2.83
C ARG A 782 22.04 -17.35 1.97
N ARG A 783 21.86 -17.69 0.69
CA ARG A 783 23.01 -17.82 -0.25
C ARG A 783 23.75 -16.48 -0.41
N TYR A 784 23.02 -15.39 -0.43
CA TYR A 784 23.61 -14.06 -0.49
C TYR A 784 24.37 -13.73 0.82
N LEU A 785 23.84 -14.06 1.97
CA LEU A 785 24.50 -13.92 3.27
C LEU A 785 25.82 -14.70 3.33
N VAL A 786 25.80 -16.00 3.00
CA VAL A 786 27.01 -16.84 2.97
C VAL A 786 28.08 -16.27 2.04
N ARG A 787 27.68 -15.74 0.89
CA ARG A 787 28.61 -15.08 -0.04
C ARG A 787 29.22 -13.83 0.57
N LEU A 788 28.43 -12.97 1.18
CA LEU A 788 28.93 -11.75 1.82
C LEU A 788 29.83 -12.06 3.01
N GLU A 789 29.50 -13.05 3.81
CA GLU A 789 30.38 -13.50 4.91
C GLU A 789 31.73 -14.00 4.42
N GLN A 790 31.75 -14.76 3.32
CA GLN A 790 32.97 -15.26 2.71
C GLN A 790 33.81 -14.10 2.13
N GLU A 791 33.17 -13.14 1.48
CA GLU A 791 33.81 -11.93 0.99
C GLU A 791 34.39 -11.09 2.17
N LEU A 792 33.65 -10.99 3.29
CA LEU A 792 34.08 -10.32 4.49
C LEU A 792 35.33 -10.99 5.09
N GLN A 793 35.30 -12.31 5.24
CA GLN A 793 36.43 -13.11 5.75
C GLN A 793 37.66 -12.95 4.86
N ASN A 794 37.49 -13.00 3.53
CA ASN A 794 38.57 -12.80 2.58
C ASN A 794 39.19 -11.40 2.72
N ARG A 795 38.33 -10.37 2.89
CA ARG A 795 38.75 -8.99 3.06
C ARG A 795 39.51 -8.78 4.40
N ASP A 796 39.02 -9.34 5.48
CA ASP A 796 39.64 -9.29 6.79
C ASP A 796 41.01 -10.00 6.80
N THR A 797 41.09 -11.15 6.16
CA THR A 797 42.32 -11.92 5.99
C THR A 797 43.37 -11.16 5.15
N ALA A 798 42.90 -10.53 4.05
CA ALA A 798 43.76 -9.73 3.19
C ALA A 798 44.32 -8.48 3.93
N LEU A 799 43.46 -7.83 4.74
CA LEU A 799 43.91 -6.69 5.54
C LEU A 799 44.94 -7.09 6.59
N LYS A 800 44.71 -8.19 7.33
CA LYS A 800 45.63 -8.75 8.32
C LYS A 800 46.94 -9.20 7.68
N GLY A 801 46.88 -9.88 6.52
CA GLY A 801 48.08 -10.30 5.78
C GLY A 801 48.92 -9.16 5.24
N ASN A 802 48.29 -8.05 4.82
CA ASN A 802 49.01 -6.84 4.42
C ASN A 802 49.65 -6.13 5.61
N LEU A 803 48.95 -6.05 6.77
CA LEU A 803 49.55 -5.48 7.98
C LEU A 803 50.75 -6.30 8.45
N THR A 804 50.74 -7.61 8.34
CA THR A 804 51.85 -8.47 8.71
C THR A 804 53.05 -8.27 7.78
N LYS A 805 52.81 -7.98 6.49
CA LYS A 805 53.91 -7.64 5.52
C LYS A 805 54.57 -6.29 5.76
N TYR A 806 53.85 -5.35 6.39
CA TYR A 806 54.43 -4.03 6.73
C TYR A 806 55.06 -4.00 8.13
N LEU A 807 54.82 -5.00 8.96
CA LEU A 807 55.36 -5.12 10.32
C LEU A 807 56.57 -6.07 10.41
N VAL A 808 56.94 -6.75 9.32
CA VAL A 808 58.20 -7.53 9.11
C VAL A 808 59.02 -6.80 8.06
#